data_c622faca0ac223e56cba99d2ea40e07b
#
_entry.id   c622faca0ac223e56cba99d2ea40e07b
#
_cell.length_a   1.000
_cell.length_b   1.000
_cell.length_c   1.000
_cell.angle_alpha   90.00
_cell.angle_beta   90.00
_cell.angle_gamma   90.00
#
_symmetry.space_group_name_H-M   'P 1'
#
loop_
_entity.id
_entity.type
_entity.pdbx_description
1 polymer ?
#
loop_
_entity_poly.entity_id
_entity_poly.type
_entity_poly.pdbx_seq_one_letter_code
_entity_poly.pdbx_strand_id
1 'polypeptide(L)'
;CTGGAQASFVTHPLVQTYYFSGASMPFAGQTVVERNLPFTCLLSNYLSLTPGAMQGLVKHPFSDDLDSNLRKVDPALPVPVETVTQVVDRIIAGRLGSEAPLAQEPPTGEFAHRPVQKVLIHARGCTAVKLVRKALEAELEVVLVQSDPDMDSVPADMVRAAGAAGTVVPIGGNTSDESYLNALSILNIAEAQQVDALHPGIGFLSETPNFAALVRQKGINFIGPKVMSMETMGNKSNAISTTMSINVPVVPGSHGIIDSSEKALEVAERVGYPILLKAVHGGGGKGIVKVERPEQLHQQFHQVTAEAKSAFGNGDIYIEKCVTSLRHIEAQILRDRFGHTRVIGLRDCSVQRNNQKLLEESGSTLLSEQLRVEVLACAAKIADAVDYIGAGTVEFIYDVPSDAIYFMEMNTRLQVEHPVTEAVTGIDIVKQQFLIASGESVEHLTASETGYGLEVRVNAERCVIDSDGEVSFMPTPGKITKYRLPARDDVDLISMVDEGKTVSPFYDSLIIQIIVHGENRLDAIDRMQSYLETVVIEGVSTNISLVKRILNDETFREGDYDTTYLPKFLSRIDVQALIDEIDEASGSRGDVVDLDSLRIEGSQELRVLSPSTGVFYRTPSPSEPEYVNVGSEVEVDEVLCVLEAMKMFAPFRLTSCAGASGALYPDGHRYRINRINVSNGQQVNEGDLLFVIEPLVSESMTAS
;
A
#
# COMPACT_ATOMS: atom_id res chain seq x y z
N CYS A 1 10.91 13.54 -32.45
CA CYS A 1 10.30 13.58 -31.15
C CYS A 1 9.47 12.32 -30.92
N THR A 2 9.77 11.57 -29.90
CA THR A 2 8.95 10.47 -29.45
C THR A 2 7.74 10.98 -28.66
N GLY A 3 6.68 10.19 -28.58
CA GLY A 3 5.39 10.58 -28.01
C GLY A 3 5.45 11.44 -26.75
N GLY A 4 6.34 11.15 -25.79
CA GLY A 4 6.41 11.88 -24.54
C GLY A 4 6.82 13.35 -24.65
N ALA A 5 7.80 13.66 -25.51
CA ALA A 5 8.17 15.05 -25.76
C ALA A 5 7.04 15.84 -26.42
N GLN A 6 6.25 15.17 -27.26
CA GLN A 6 5.06 15.77 -27.88
C GLN A 6 3.99 16.13 -26.84
N ALA A 7 3.71 15.25 -25.86
CA ALA A 7 2.71 15.53 -24.84
C ALA A 7 3.07 16.72 -23.95
N SER A 8 4.33 16.84 -23.56
CA SER A 8 4.75 17.84 -22.58
C SER A 8 5.07 19.22 -23.17
N PHE A 9 5.66 19.25 -24.36
CA PHE A 9 6.15 20.49 -24.97
C PHE A 9 5.33 20.93 -26.18
N VAL A 10 4.88 19.96 -26.99
CA VAL A 10 4.28 20.22 -28.31
C VAL A 10 2.83 20.70 -28.19
N THR A 11 2.14 20.38 -27.13
CA THR A 11 0.72 20.76 -26.94
C THR A 11 0.50 21.90 -25.95
N HIS A 12 1.55 22.45 -25.35
CA HIS A 12 1.42 23.59 -24.46
C HIS A 12 0.96 24.84 -25.22
N PRO A 13 -0.04 25.61 -24.72
CA PRO A 13 -0.62 26.76 -25.44
C PRO A 13 0.37 27.86 -25.84
N LEU A 14 1.49 27.99 -25.10
CA LEU A 14 2.53 28.97 -25.33
C LEU A 14 3.65 28.47 -26.24
N VAL A 15 3.61 27.20 -26.68
CA VAL A 15 4.65 26.62 -27.55
C VAL A 15 4.10 26.49 -28.98
N GLN A 16 4.83 27.01 -29.94
CA GLN A 16 4.55 26.72 -31.36
C GLN A 16 5.02 25.30 -31.67
N THR A 17 4.11 24.49 -32.16
CA THR A 17 4.35 23.07 -32.36
C THR A 17 4.30 22.72 -33.84
N TYR A 18 5.20 21.82 -34.24
CA TYR A 18 5.39 21.35 -35.61
C TYR A 18 5.26 19.83 -35.66
N TYR A 19 4.68 19.27 -36.69
CA TYR A 19 4.56 17.83 -36.88
C TYR A 19 4.80 17.43 -38.35
N PHE A 20 5.22 16.19 -38.56
CA PHE A 20 5.35 15.65 -39.92
C PHE A 20 3.96 15.39 -40.51
N SER A 21 3.77 15.82 -41.74
CA SER A 21 2.55 15.54 -42.47
C SER A 21 2.36 14.03 -42.64
N GLY A 22 1.24 13.51 -42.19
CA GLY A 22 0.94 12.07 -42.19
C GLY A 22 1.49 11.26 -41.01
N ALA A 23 2.19 11.89 -40.05
CA ALA A 23 2.58 11.21 -38.82
C ALA A 23 1.35 10.88 -37.98
N SER A 24 1.20 9.62 -37.64
CA SER A 24 0.35 9.26 -36.52
C SER A 24 1.10 9.63 -35.24
N MET A 25 0.39 10.13 -34.22
CA MET A 25 0.94 10.33 -32.90
C MET A 25 0.49 9.18 -31.98
N PRO A 26 0.97 7.94 -32.16
CA PRO A 26 0.75 6.90 -31.20
C PRO A 26 1.66 7.23 -30.03
N PHE A 27 1.09 7.67 -28.93
CA PHE A 27 1.85 7.67 -27.71
C PHE A 27 2.16 6.23 -27.31
N ALA A 28 3.39 5.99 -26.91
CA ALA A 28 3.68 4.86 -26.03
C ALA A 28 2.66 4.91 -24.89
N GLY A 29 2.10 3.76 -24.53
CA GLY A 29 0.99 3.69 -23.59
C GLY A 29 1.22 4.54 -22.34
N GLN A 30 0.16 5.00 -21.73
CA GLN A 30 0.11 5.90 -20.59
C GLN A 30 1.18 5.57 -19.53
N THR A 31 1.36 4.30 -19.19
CA THR A 31 2.36 3.81 -18.22
C THR A 31 3.82 4.15 -18.61
N VAL A 32 4.16 4.16 -19.90
CA VAL A 32 5.52 4.51 -20.36
C VAL A 32 5.74 6.02 -20.27
N VAL A 33 4.71 6.78 -20.53
CA VAL A 33 4.74 8.24 -20.43
C VAL A 33 4.88 8.66 -18.97
N GLU A 34 4.10 8.09 -18.08
CA GLU A 34 4.10 8.40 -16.65
C GLU A 34 5.38 7.98 -15.92
N ARG A 35 5.95 6.82 -16.25
CA ARG A 35 7.18 6.34 -15.61
C ARG A 35 8.45 7.03 -16.07
N ASN A 36 8.46 7.61 -17.28
CA ASN A 36 9.68 8.08 -17.91
C ASN A 36 9.75 9.60 -18.09
N LEU A 37 8.68 10.33 -17.83
CA LEU A 37 8.66 11.77 -17.98
C LEU A 37 8.01 12.45 -16.77
N PRO A 38 8.78 13.16 -15.96
CA PRO A 38 8.25 13.91 -14.81
C PRO A 38 7.30 15.05 -15.21
N PHE A 39 7.00 15.23 -16.48
CA PHE A 39 6.15 16.28 -17.05
C PHE A 39 4.91 15.73 -17.77
N THR A 40 4.54 14.48 -17.57
CA THR A 40 3.27 13.97 -18.08
C THR A 40 2.14 14.60 -17.33
N CYS A 41 1.80 15.74 -17.82
CA CYS A 41 0.67 16.47 -17.33
C CYS A 41 -0.64 15.73 -17.66
N LEU A 42 -1.73 16.28 -17.18
CA LEU A 42 -3.13 16.01 -17.50
C LEU A 42 -3.43 15.61 -18.97
N LEU A 43 -2.47 15.74 -19.86
CA LEU A 43 -2.56 15.31 -21.26
C LEU A 43 -2.46 13.80 -21.44
N SER A 44 -2.02 13.04 -20.44
CA SER A 44 -2.09 11.57 -20.51
C SER A 44 -3.54 11.11 -20.73
N ASN A 45 -4.50 11.79 -20.14
CA ASN A 45 -5.94 11.54 -20.33
C ASN A 45 -6.45 11.96 -21.73
N TYR A 46 -5.67 12.73 -22.49
CA TYR A 46 -5.95 13.10 -23.88
C TYR A 46 -5.20 12.27 -24.91
N LEU A 47 -4.52 11.21 -24.50
CA LEU A 47 -3.74 10.33 -25.39
C LEU A 47 -4.58 9.51 -26.37
N SER A 48 -5.89 9.47 -26.17
CA SER A 48 -6.85 8.99 -27.13
C SER A 48 -7.15 9.98 -28.26
N LEU A 49 -6.54 11.16 -28.24
CA LEU A 49 -6.72 12.15 -29.30
C LEU A 49 -6.19 11.61 -30.62
N THR A 50 -7.08 11.49 -31.59
CA THR A 50 -6.74 11.12 -32.95
C THR A 50 -5.83 12.19 -33.58
N PRO A 51 -5.03 11.85 -34.60
CA PRO A 51 -4.24 12.83 -35.33
C PRO A 51 -5.04 14.05 -35.79
N GLY A 52 -6.32 13.86 -36.14
CA GLY A 52 -7.23 14.95 -36.51
C GLY A 52 -7.59 15.88 -35.35
N ALA A 53 -7.78 15.35 -34.15
CA ALA A 53 -8.04 16.14 -32.95
C ALA A 53 -6.79 16.94 -32.52
N MET A 54 -5.59 16.39 -32.75
CA MET A 54 -4.33 17.03 -32.45
C MET A 54 -3.97 18.14 -33.47
N GLN A 55 -4.52 18.15 -34.71
CA GLN A 55 -4.26 19.18 -35.71
C GLN A 55 -4.57 20.60 -35.21
N GLY A 56 -5.53 20.75 -34.32
CA GLY A 56 -5.82 22.05 -33.73
C GLY A 56 -4.78 22.53 -32.70
N LEU A 57 -3.95 21.64 -32.20
CA LEU A 57 -2.92 21.91 -31.18
C LEU A 57 -1.53 22.07 -31.83
N VAL A 58 -1.32 21.45 -32.98
CA VAL A 58 -0.05 21.47 -33.72
C VAL A 58 -0.21 22.34 -34.97
N LYS A 59 0.54 23.42 -35.05
CA LYS A 59 0.32 24.47 -36.06
C LYS A 59 1.10 24.26 -37.35
N HIS A 60 2.24 23.59 -37.33
CA HIS A 60 3.14 23.53 -38.48
C HIS A 60 3.69 22.12 -38.71
N PRO A 61 3.54 21.55 -39.93
CA PRO A 61 4.14 20.24 -40.24
C PRO A 61 5.66 20.38 -40.47
N PHE A 62 6.40 19.40 -40.01
CA PHE A 62 7.81 19.24 -40.29
C PHE A 62 8.05 18.45 -41.57
N SER A 63 9.17 18.72 -42.26
CA SER A 63 9.73 17.87 -43.29
C SER A 63 10.54 16.72 -42.66
N ASP A 64 10.93 15.73 -43.48
CA ASP A 64 11.76 14.60 -43.02
C ASP A 64 13.22 15.02 -42.72
N ASP A 65 13.61 16.22 -43.04
CA ASP A 65 14.91 16.79 -42.72
C ASP A 65 14.88 17.55 -41.39
N LEU A 66 15.52 16.95 -40.37
CA LEU A 66 15.57 17.48 -39.00
C LEU A 66 16.26 18.86 -38.94
N ASP A 67 17.33 19.07 -39.71
CA ASP A 67 18.08 20.34 -39.71
C ASP A 67 17.26 21.49 -40.31
N SER A 68 16.50 21.23 -41.37
CA SER A 68 15.60 22.22 -41.95
C SER A 68 14.42 22.56 -41.06
N ASN A 69 13.98 21.61 -40.26
CA ASN A 69 12.90 21.80 -39.30
C ASN A 69 13.32 22.64 -38.09
N LEU A 70 14.53 22.46 -37.59
CA LEU A 70 15.09 23.25 -36.48
C LEU A 70 15.26 24.74 -36.89
N ARG A 71 15.46 25.03 -38.15
CA ARG A 71 15.58 26.42 -38.69
C ARG A 71 14.24 27.14 -38.87
N LYS A 72 13.11 26.41 -38.83
CA LYS A 72 11.75 26.96 -38.89
C LYS A 72 11.19 27.41 -37.55
N VAL A 73 11.89 27.14 -36.44
CA VAL A 73 11.53 27.67 -35.13
C VAL A 73 11.74 29.19 -35.20
N ASP A 74 10.68 29.94 -34.88
CA ASP A 74 10.67 31.40 -34.97
C ASP A 74 11.89 32.00 -34.25
N PRO A 75 12.78 32.73 -34.96
CA PRO A 75 13.94 33.38 -34.34
C PRO A 75 13.60 34.46 -33.33
N ALA A 76 12.32 34.82 -33.21
CA ALA A 76 11.84 35.76 -32.19
C ALA A 76 11.63 35.12 -30.79
N LEU A 77 11.70 33.79 -30.66
CA LEU A 77 11.70 33.15 -29.37
C LEU A 77 13.10 33.17 -28.77
N PRO A 78 13.31 33.72 -27.54
CA PRO A 78 14.62 33.95 -26.98
C PRO A 78 15.33 32.71 -26.42
N VAL A 79 15.01 31.52 -26.89
CA VAL A 79 15.62 30.26 -26.44
C VAL A 79 16.60 29.77 -27.54
N PRO A 80 17.91 29.79 -27.31
CA PRO A 80 18.90 29.26 -28.24
C PRO A 80 18.64 27.75 -28.50
N VAL A 81 18.86 27.30 -29.72
CA VAL A 81 18.75 25.87 -30.11
C VAL A 81 19.61 24.97 -29.21
N GLU A 82 20.75 25.45 -28.75
CA GLU A 82 21.61 24.79 -27.76
C GLU A 82 20.88 24.47 -26.46
N THR A 83 19.96 25.33 -26.01
CA THR A 83 19.18 25.09 -24.77
C THR A 83 18.19 23.96 -24.90
N VAL A 84 17.60 23.77 -26.09
CA VAL A 84 16.70 22.64 -26.37
C VAL A 84 17.50 21.35 -26.44
N THR A 85 18.66 21.35 -27.09
CA THR A 85 19.57 20.19 -27.11
C THR A 85 20.07 19.85 -25.70
N GLN A 86 20.47 20.84 -24.91
CA GLN A 86 20.92 20.65 -23.53
C GLN A 86 19.79 20.15 -22.59
N VAL A 87 18.56 20.56 -22.85
CA VAL A 87 17.39 20.03 -22.11
C VAL A 87 17.09 18.59 -22.53
N VAL A 88 17.17 18.30 -23.84
CA VAL A 88 17.00 16.93 -24.36
C VAL A 88 18.14 16.03 -23.87
N ASP A 89 19.40 16.51 -23.94
CA ASP A 89 20.56 15.77 -23.44
C ASP A 89 20.50 15.53 -21.92
N ARG A 90 20.00 16.49 -21.14
CA ARG A 90 19.72 16.32 -19.72
C ARG A 90 18.64 15.29 -19.44
N ILE A 91 17.57 15.28 -20.24
CA ILE A 91 16.51 14.27 -20.15
C ILE A 91 17.05 12.90 -20.54
N ILE A 92 17.94 12.82 -21.54
CA ILE A 92 18.59 11.58 -21.97
C ILE A 92 19.66 11.13 -20.96
N ALA A 93 20.46 12.04 -20.43
CA ALA A 93 21.47 11.74 -19.42
C ALA A 93 20.84 11.29 -18.09
N GLY A 94 19.70 11.86 -17.69
CA GLY A 94 18.90 11.39 -16.56
C GLY A 94 18.32 9.97 -16.73
N ARG A 95 18.33 9.44 -17.98
CA ARG A 95 17.96 8.03 -18.28
C ARG A 95 19.12 7.04 -18.20
N LEU A 96 20.34 7.50 -18.25
CA LEU A 96 21.53 6.63 -18.42
C LEU A 96 22.39 6.51 -17.16
N GLY A 97 22.07 7.16 -16.10
CA GLY A 97 22.84 7.05 -14.87
C GLY A 97 22.44 8.05 -13.83
N SER A 98 22.22 7.53 -12.67
CA SER A 98 22.25 8.14 -11.37
C SER A 98 22.85 9.55 -11.30
N GLU A 99 22.16 10.42 -10.56
CA GLU A 99 22.58 11.75 -10.14
C GLU A 99 22.24 12.92 -11.09
N ALA A 100 20.94 13.12 -11.37
CA ALA A 100 20.50 14.51 -11.45
C ALA A 100 20.63 15.10 -10.02
N PRO A 101 21.31 16.23 -9.81
CA PRO A 101 21.26 16.86 -8.51
C PRO A 101 19.79 17.13 -8.18
N LEU A 102 19.33 16.52 -7.08
CA LEU A 102 18.01 16.76 -6.53
C LEU A 102 17.75 18.25 -6.53
N ALA A 103 16.53 18.58 -6.88
CA ALA A 103 16.07 19.95 -6.79
C ALA A 103 16.37 20.42 -5.37
N GLN A 104 17.28 21.39 -5.22
CA GLN A 104 17.62 21.91 -3.89
C GLN A 104 16.35 22.44 -3.26
N GLU A 105 16.08 21.99 -2.02
CA GLU A 105 14.99 22.59 -1.24
C GLU A 105 15.17 24.10 -1.20
N PRO A 106 14.12 24.89 -1.39
CA PRO A 106 14.19 26.31 -1.17
C PRO A 106 14.68 26.55 0.27
N PRO A 107 15.46 27.61 0.52
CA PRO A 107 15.96 27.89 1.85
C PRO A 107 14.81 27.86 2.85
N THR A 108 14.96 27.06 3.89
CA THR A 108 13.95 26.73 4.90
C THR A 108 13.32 27.94 5.63
N GLY A 109 13.75 29.15 5.31
CA GLY A 109 13.24 30.39 5.91
C GLY A 109 11.93 30.92 5.38
N GLU A 110 11.53 30.61 4.12
CA GLU A 110 10.35 31.23 3.51
C GLU A 110 9.01 30.64 3.97
N PHE A 111 8.96 29.36 4.36
CA PHE A 111 7.76 28.73 4.92
C PHE A 111 7.63 28.89 6.45
N ALA A 112 8.61 29.51 7.06
CA ALA A 112 8.84 29.49 8.50
C ALA A 112 7.74 30.11 9.35
N HIS A 113 6.80 30.86 8.78
CA HIS A 113 5.90 31.70 9.60
C HIS A 113 4.47 31.90 9.03
N ARG A 114 4.03 31.07 8.06
CA ARG A 114 2.65 31.20 7.60
C ARG A 114 1.77 30.15 8.27
N PRO A 115 0.78 30.54 9.06
CA PRO A 115 -0.24 29.62 9.54
C PRO A 115 -0.89 28.88 8.35
N VAL A 116 -1.09 27.61 8.46
CA VAL A 116 -1.87 26.85 7.50
C VAL A 116 -3.33 27.25 7.67
N GLN A 117 -3.96 27.72 6.61
CA GLN A 117 -5.38 28.08 6.57
C GLN A 117 -6.15 27.19 5.63
N LYS A 118 -5.52 26.76 4.52
CA LYS A 118 -6.10 25.90 3.51
C LYS A 118 -5.18 24.73 3.20
N VAL A 119 -5.68 23.51 3.38
CA VAL A 119 -4.90 22.31 3.19
C VAL A 119 -5.49 21.41 2.11
N LEU A 120 -4.62 20.89 1.21
CA LEU A 120 -4.98 19.78 0.36
C LEU A 120 -4.68 18.47 1.12
N ILE A 121 -5.68 17.61 1.23
CA ILE A 121 -5.56 16.26 1.78
C ILE A 121 -5.46 15.27 0.63
N HIS A 122 -4.26 14.68 0.50
CA HIS A 122 -3.94 13.62 -0.47
C HIS A 122 -4.03 12.28 0.23
N ALA A 123 -5.25 11.81 0.47
CA ALA A 123 -5.53 10.58 1.18
C ALA A 123 -6.90 10.01 0.79
N ARG A 124 -7.10 8.72 1.07
CA ARG A 124 -8.37 7.99 0.96
C ARG A 124 -8.67 7.18 2.21
N GLY A 125 -9.84 6.56 2.23
CA GLY A 125 -10.20 5.59 3.27
C GLY A 125 -10.23 6.19 4.68
N CYS A 126 -9.92 5.38 5.67
CA CYS A 126 -9.87 5.77 7.07
C CYS A 126 -8.91 6.93 7.32
N THR A 127 -7.77 6.94 6.62
CA THR A 127 -6.80 8.06 6.69
C THR A 127 -7.45 9.38 6.29
N ALA A 128 -8.18 9.43 5.18
CA ALA A 128 -8.86 10.65 4.76
C ALA A 128 -9.92 11.08 5.77
N VAL A 129 -10.69 10.13 6.34
CA VAL A 129 -11.67 10.44 7.40
C VAL A 129 -11.00 11.13 8.58
N LYS A 130 -9.89 10.57 9.08
CA LYS A 130 -9.16 11.15 10.22
C LYS A 130 -8.61 12.53 9.90
N LEU A 131 -7.94 12.68 8.76
CA LEU A 131 -7.32 13.94 8.35
C LEU A 131 -8.35 15.04 8.10
N VAL A 132 -9.46 14.72 7.40
CA VAL A 132 -10.55 15.67 7.15
C VAL A 132 -11.20 16.11 8.48
N ARG A 133 -11.51 15.15 9.37
CA ARG A 133 -12.05 15.43 10.69
C ARG A 133 -11.19 16.46 11.44
N LYS A 134 -9.88 16.17 11.53
CA LYS A 134 -8.93 17.00 12.29
C LYS A 134 -8.64 18.35 11.63
N ALA A 135 -8.63 18.42 10.30
CA ALA A 135 -8.50 19.69 9.59
C ALA A 135 -9.72 20.60 9.82
N LEU A 136 -10.94 20.05 9.76
CA LEU A 136 -12.17 20.81 10.03
C LEU A 136 -12.28 21.21 11.50
N GLU A 137 -11.89 20.35 12.46
CA GLU A 137 -11.81 20.71 13.88
C GLU A 137 -10.78 21.84 14.15
N ALA A 138 -9.74 21.93 13.31
CA ALA A 138 -8.76 23.02 13.34
C ALA A 138 -9.20 24.26 12.55
N GLU A 139 -10.45 24.31 12.08
CA GLU A 139 -11.02 25.42 11.30
C GLU A 139 -10.26 25.69 9.97
N LEU A 140 -9.62 24.68 9.37
CA LEU A 140 -8.93 24.80 8.09
C LEU A 140 -9.92 24.64 6.92
N GLU A 141 -9.67 25.36 5.82
CA GLU A 141 -10.30 25.04 4.54
C GLU A 141 -9.69 23.74 3.99
N VAL A 142 -10.53 22.80 3.61
CA VAL A 142 -10.13 21.47 3.15
C VAL A 142 -10.36 21.29 1.66
N VAL A 143 -9.31 20.95 0.94
CA VAL A 143 -9.39 20.43 -0.43
C VAL A 143 -9.07 18.93 -0.37
N LEU A 144 -10.05 18.09 -0.61
CA LEU A 144 -9.88 16.63 -0.64
C LEU A 144 -9.83 16.15 -2.08
N VAL A 145 -8.77 15.46 -2.46
CA VAL A 145 -8.66 14.82 -3.78
C VAL A 145 -9.14 13.38 -3.71
N GLN A 146 -9.97 12.96 -4.68
CA GLN A 146 -10.56 11.62 -4.69
C GLN A 146 -10.55 11.03 -6.10
N SER A 147 -10.21 9.73 -6.20
CA SER A 147 -10.41 8.93 -7.41
C SER A 147 -11.89 8.68 -7.70
N ASP A 148 -12.22 8.19 -8.88
CA ASP A 148 -13.61 7.95 -9.27
C ASP A 148 -14.35 7.03 -8.26
N PRO A 149 -13.79 5.89 -7.80
CA PRO A 149 -14.45 5.05 -6.80
C PRO A 149 -14.64 5.73 -5.42
N ASP A 150 -13.76 6.68 -5.08
CA ASP A 150 -13.80 7.35 -3.78
C ASP A 150 -14.66 8.61 -3.76
N MET A 151 -15.21 9.03 -4.92
CA MET A 151 -16.08 10.21 -4.99
C MET A 151 -17.36 10.07 -4.15
N ASP A 152 -17.85 8.84 -3.96
CA ASP A 152 -18.98 8.52 -3.07
C ASP A 152 -18.48 7.87 -1.76
N SER A 153 -17.55 8.51 -1.07
CA SER A 153 -16.97 8.02 0.19
C SER A 153 -17.37 8.88 1.37
N VAL A 154 -17.26 8.34 2.58
CA VAL A 154 -17.52 9.08 3.83
C VAL A 154 -16.67 10.36 3.93
N PRO A 155 -15.34 10.36 3.68
CA PRO A 155 -14.56 11.61 3.76
C PRO A 155 -14.99 12.64 2.72
N ALA A 156 -15.43 12.23 1.52
CA ALA A 156 -15.96 13.14 0.52
C ALA A 156 -17.28 13.80 1.00
N ASP A 157 -18.14 13.01 1.66
CA ASP A 157 -19.39 13.55 2.23
C ASP A 157 -19.13 14.50 3.40
N MET A 158 -18.14 14.22 4.25
CA MET A 158 -17.73 15.13 5.33
C MET A 158 -17.28 16.48 4.78
N VAL A 159 -16.46 16.47 3.71
CA VAL A 159 -15.98 17.71 3.08
C VAL A 159 -17.13 18.47 2.40
N ARG A 160 -18.06 17.79 1.72
CA ARG A 160 -19.24 18.42 1.14
C ARG A 160 -20.15 19.04 2.20
N ALA A 161 -20.30 18.36 3.34
CA ALA A 161 -21.08 18.86 4.48
C ALA A 161 -20.47 20.11 5.13
N ALA A 162 -19.17 20.33 5.02
CA ALA A 162 -18.48 21.52 5.51
C ALA A 162 -18.80 22.80 4.69
N GLY A 163 -19.51 22.69 3.58
CA GLY A 163 -19.95 23.83 2.77
C GLY A 163 -18.78 24.64 2.21
N ALA A 164 -18.71 25.92 2.55
CA ALA A 164 -17.68 26.82 2.03
C ALA A 164 -16.25 26.46 2.50
N ALA A 165 -16.11 25.74 3.60
CA ALA A 165 -14.81 25.28 4.12
C ALA A 165 -14.31 23.98 3.47
N GLY A 166 -15.09 23.38 2.54
CA GLY A 166 -14.75 22.08 1.96
C GLY A 166 -14.89 22.05 0.44
N THR A 167 -13.89 21.49 -0.24
CA THR A 167 -13.93 21.25 -1.69
C THR A 167 -13.45 19.84 -1.98
N VAL A 168 -14.26 19.02 -2.65
CA VAL A 168 -13.84 17.71 -3.17
C VAL A 168 -13.47 17.85 -4.64
N VAL A 169 -12.25 17.44 -5.00
CA VAL A 169 -11.73 17.54 -6.36
C VAL A 169 -11.48 16.13 -6.91
N PRO A 170 -12.14 15.75 -8.02
CA PRO A 170 -11.88 14.47 -8.68
C PRO A 170 -10.49 14.48 -9.33
N ILE A 171 -9.72 13.40 -9.11
CA ILE A 171 -8.45 13.16 -9.82
C ILE A 171 -8.58 12.16 -10.95
N GLY A 172 -9.77 11.55 -11.09
CA GLY A 172 -10.06 10.53 -12.10
C GLY A 172 -9.39 9.19 -11.83
N GLY A 173 -9.71 8.21 -12.67
CA GLY A 173 -9.13 6.87 -12.61
C GLY A 173 -9.68 6.01 -11.47
N ASN A 174 -9.47 4.70 -11.61
CA ASN A 174 -9.93 3.70 -10.65
C ASN A 174 -8.79 3.19 -9.77
N THR A 175 -7.63 2.96 -10.35
CA THR A 175 -6.47 2.41 -9.65
C THR A 175 -5.58 3.49 -9.03
N SER A 176 -4.68 3.10 -8.15
CA SER A 176 -3.70 4.01 -7.56
C SER A 176 -2.80 4.68 -8.60
N ASP A 177 -2.38 3.91 -9.62
CA ASP A 177 -1.50 4.41 -10.68
C ASP A 177 -2.19 5.45 -11.56
N GLU A 178 -3.49 5.30 -11.80
CA GLU A 178 -4.29 6.23 -12.57
C GLU A 178 -4.67 7.50 -11.79
N SER A 179 -4.63 7.45 -10.48
CA SER A 179 -5.17 8.49 -9.59
C SER A 179 -4.14 9.03 -8.58
N TYR A 180 -4.08 8.45 -7.39
CA TYR A 180 -3.30 8.97 -6.25
C TYR A 180 -1.77 8.96 -6.46
N LEU A 181 -1.23 8.15 -7.39
CA LEU A 181 0.19 8.16 -7.73
C LEU A 181 0.54 9.18 -8.83
N ASN A 182 -0.45 9.91 -9.36
CA ASN A 182 -0.21 10.96 -10.35
C ASN A 182 0.21 12.28 -9.67
N ALA A 183 1.50 12.38 -9.37
CA ALA A 183 2.10 13.51 -8.66
C ALA A 183 1.80 14.88 -9.31
N LEU A 184 1.77 14.95 -10.64
CA LEU A 184 1.53 16.21 -11.36
C LEU A 184 0.06 16.65 -11.29
N SER A 185 -0.88 15.71 -11.36
CA SER A 185 -2.29 16.04 -11.17
C SER A 185 -2.53 16.62 -9.78
N ILE A 186 -1.97 15.99 -8.74
CA ILE A 186 -2.07 16.47 -7.36
C ILE A 186 -1.45 17.87 -7.21
N LEU A 187 -0.25 18.08 -7.77
CA LEU A 187 0.44 19.35 -7.71
C LEU A 187 -0.34 20.48 -8.42
N ASN A 188 -0.87 20.20 -9.62
CA ASN A 188 -1.68 21.16 -10.38
C ASN A 188 -2.97 21.54 -9.63
N ILE A 189 -3.63 20.57 -8.98
CA ILE A 189 -4.80 20.83 -8.15
C ILE A 189 -4.42 21.72 -6.96
N ALA A 190 -3.31 21.42 -6.29
CA ALA A 190 -2.84 22.20 -5.16
C ALA A 190 -2.57 23.66 -5.54
N GLU A 191 -1.93 23.91 -6.70
CA GLU A 191 -1.71 25.26 -7.25
C GLU A 191 -3.04 25.95 -7.64
N ALA A 192 -3.92 25.23 -8.36
CA ALA A 192 -5.19 25.80 -8.84
C ALA A 192 -6.14 26.15 -7.67
N GLN A 193 -6.11 25.36 -6.61
CA GLN A 193 -6.88 25.59 -5.38
C GLN A 193 -6.20 26.58 -4.42
N GLN A 194 -4.99 27.03 -4.73
CA GLN A 194 -4.23 27.99 -3.92
C GLN A 194 -4.09 27.54 -2.46
N VAL A 195 -3.73 26.28 -2.24
CA VAL A 195 -3.57 25.76 -0.89
C VAL A 195 -2.26 26.23 -0.25
N ASP A 196 -2.27 26.44 1.06
CA ASP A 196 -1.07 26.80 1.82
C ASP A 196 -0.20 25.58 2.09
N ALA A 197 -0.84 24.43 2.28
CA ALA A 197 -0.19 23.19 2.65
C ALA A 197 -0.81 21.98 1.94
N LEU A 198 -0.02 20.91 1.84
CA LEU A 198 -0.43 19.60 1.35
C LEU A 198 -0.11 18.55 2.41
N HIS A 199 -1.12 17.83 2.88
CA HIS A 199 -0.95 16.66 3.72
C HIS A 199 -0.92 15.41 2.84
N PRO A 200 0.21 14.68 2.77
CA PRO A 200 0.37 13.57 1.83
C PRO A 200 -0.35 12.28 2.25
N GLY A 201 -0.98 12.26 3.43
CA GLY A 201 -1.65 11.08 3.96
C GLY A 201 -0.69 9.96 4.34
N ILE A 202 -1.10 8.74 4.01
CA ILE A 202 -0.37 7.50 4.25
C ILE A 202 -0.29 6.72 2.93
N GLY A 203 0.87 6.15 2.61
CA GLY A 203 1.10 5.48 1.32
C GLY A 203 1.20 6.46 0.15
N PHE A 204 0.96 5.97 -1.06
CA PHE A 204 1.04 6.75 -2.31
C PHE A 204 2.33 7.59 -2.43
N LEU A 205 2.20 8.92 -2.38
CA LEU A 205 3.31 9.86 -2.54
C LEU A 205 3.88 10.36 -1.20
N SER A 206 3.42 9.85 -0.06
CA SER A 206 3.80 10.37 1.27
C SER A 206 5.28 10.18 1.61
N GLU A 207 5.94 9.17 1.04
CA GLU A 207 7.35 8.87 1.21
C GLU A 207 8.14 9.03 -0.09
N THR A 208 7.69 9.93 -0.98
CA THR A 208 8.32 10.20 -2.27
C THR A 208 9.09 11.52 -2.22
N PRO A 209 10.45 11.50 -2.09
CA PRO A 209 11.27 12.69 -1.92
C PRO A 209 11.08 13.71 -3.04
N ASN A 210 11.04 13.24 -4.30
CA ASN A 210 10.84 14.09 -5.45
C ASN A 210 9.48 14.83 -5.43
N PHE A 211 8.42 14.18 -4.97
CA PHE A 211 7.12 14.82 -4.84
C PHE A 211 7.14 15.91 -3.76
N ALA A 212 7.71 15.62 -2.60
CA ALA A 212 7.87 16.59 -1.52
C ALA A 212 8.68 17.81 -1.97
N ALA A 213 9.75 17.60 -2.75
CA ALA A 213 10.57 18.68 -3.32
C ALA A 213 9.75 19.52 -4.31
N LEU A 214 8.98 18.91 -5.21
CA LEU A 214 8.14 19.63 -6.18
C LEU A 214 7.07 20.47 -5.50
N VAL A 215 6.39 19.94 -4.48
CA VAL A 215 5.39 20.67 -3.69
C VAL A 215 6.01 21.92 -3.06
N ARG A 216 7.17 21.77 -2.43
CA ARG A 216 7.89 22.89 -1.81
C ARG A 216 8.39 23.93 -2.80
N GLN A 217 8.87 23.50 -3.98
CA GLN A 217 9.27 24.43 -5.07
C GLN A 217 8.12 25.31 -5.55
N LYS A 218 6.88 24.83 -5.43
CA LYS A 218 5.69 25.60 -5.75
C LYS A 218 5.25 26.56 -4.63
N GLY A 219 5.99 26.63 -3.55
CA GLY A 219 5.64 27.47 -2.43
C GLY A 219 4.56 26.89 -1.53
N ILE A 220 4.24 25.60 -1.65
CA ILE A 220 3.25 24.87 -0.87
C ILE A 220 3.99 24.12 0.25
N ASN A 221 3.49 24.23 1.49
CA ASN A 221 4.09 23.53 2.61
C ASN A 221 3.70 22.04 2.56
N PHE A 222 4.68 21.16 2.31
CA PHE A 222 4.50 19.72 2.44
C PHE A 222 4.52 19.33 3.91
N ILE A 223 3.39 18.85 4.44
CA ILE A 223 3.26 18.42 5.85
C ILE A 223 3.95 17.07 6.04
N GLY A 224 5.20 17.13 6.37
CA GLY A 224 6.08 15.97 6.48
C GLY A 224 7.55 16.37 6.62
N PRO A 225 8.46 15.37 6.65
CA PRO A 225 9.87 15.60 6.88
C PRO A 225 10.56 16.28 5.69
N LYS A 226 11.81 16.68 5.93
CA LYS A 226 12.69 17.19 4.86
C LYS A 226 12.97 16.10 3.83
N VAL A 227 13.24 16.50 2.59
CA VAL A 227 13.58 15.59 1.49
C VAL A 227 14.77 14.71 1.87
N MET A 228 15.82 15.30 2.43
CA MET A 228 17.01 14.56 2.86
C MET A 228 16.72 13.51 3.94
N SER A 229 15.80 13.79 4.87
CA SER A 229 15.37 12.82 5.90
C SER A 229 14.64 11.64 5.26
N MET A 230 13.75 11.91 4.27
CA MET A 230 13.03 10.88 3.50
C MET A 230 14.01 10.01 2.71
N GLU A 231 15.00 10.60 2.04
CA GLU A 231 15.99 9.87 1.27
C GLU A 231 16.90 9.02 2.14
N THR A 232 17.34 9.57 3.26
CA THR A 232 18.21 8.85 4.18
C THR A 232 17.50 7.65 4.78
N MET A 233 16.28 7.83 5.27
CA MET A 233 15.56 6.77 5.96
C MET A 233 14.78 5.85 5.01
N GLY A 234 14.40 6.30 3.83
CA GLY A 234 13.76 5.48 2.80
C GLY A 234 14.72 4.51 2.09
N ASN A 235 16.02 4.76 2.16
CA ASN A 235 17.03 3.82 1.67
C ASN A 235 17.56 2.95 2.82
N LYS A 236 17.28 1.63 2.77
CA LYS A 236 17.64 0.68 3.85
C LYS A 236 19.12 0.73 4.24
N SER A 237 20.03 0.81 3.26
CA SER A 237 21.47 0.85 3.53
C SER A 237 21.88 2.14 4.23
N ASN A 238 21.33 3.28 3.79
CA ASN A 238 21.58 4.58 4.40
C ASN A 238 20.98 4.65 5.81
N ALA A 239 19.77 4.15 5.99
CA ALA A 239 19.11 4.10 7.30
C ALA A 239 19.91 3.26 8.31
N ILE A 240 20.34 2.05 7.94
CA ILE A 240 21.18 1.18 8.78
C ILE A 240 22.52 1.88 9.09
N SER A 241 23.20 2.41 8.08
CA SER A 241 24.51 3.09 8.26
C SER A 241 24.40 4.31 9.19
N THR A 242 23.36 5.14 9.00
CA THR A 242 23.08 6.29 9.84
C THR A 242 22.82 5.85 11.28
N THR A 243 21.98 4.85 11.46
CA THR A 243 21.58 4.31 12.78
C THR A 243 22.78 3.73 13.53
N MET A 244 23.66 2.98 12.84
CA MET A 244 24.89 2.48 13.41
C MET A 244 25.85 3.61 13.84
N SER A 245 25.96 4.68 13.05
CA SER A 245 26.87 5.79 13.32
C SER A 245 26.56 6.54 14.63
N ILE A 246 25.32 6.44 15.11
CA ILE A 246 24.84 7.04 16.36
C ILE A 246 24.69 6.03 17.49
N ASN A 247 25.27 4.83 17.34
CA ASN A 247 25.25 3.74 18.31
C ASN A 247 23.83 3.29 18.71
N VAL A 248 22.92 3.22 17.75
CA VAL A 248 21.63 2.53 17.91
C VAL A 248 21.76 1.10 17.42
N PRO A 249 21.28 0.09 18.18
CA PRO A 249 21.38 -1.30 17.78
C PRO A 249 20.66 -1.58 16.46
N VAL A 250 21.30 -2.30 15.57
CA VAL A 250 20.70 -2.85 14.32
C VAL A 250 20.79 -4.36 14.34
N VAL A 251 19.97 -5.04 13.56
CA VAL A 251 20.03 -6.51 13.46
C VAL A 251 21.46 -6.93 13.09
N PRO A 252 22.10 -7.81 13.85
CA PRO A 252 23.45 -8.27 13.55
C PRO A 252 23.52 -8.88 12.14
N GLY A 253 24.54 -8.48 11.37
CA GLY A 253 24.62 -8.92 9.98
C GLY A 253 25.93 -8.56 9.30
N SER A 254 25.91 -8.55 7.98
CA SER A 254 27.05 -8.13 7.16
C SER A 254 27.21 -6.60 7.11
N HIS A 255 26.11 -5.88 7.32
CA HIS A 255 26.05 -4.42 7.16
C HIS A 255 26.56 -3.88 5.82
N GLY A 256 26.50 -4.73 4.79
CA GLY A 256 26.95 -4.45 3.43
C GLY A 256 26.81 -5.67 2.54
N ILE A 257 27.05 -5.45 1.25
CA ILE A 257 26.98 -6.50 0.23
C ILE A 257 28.04 -7.56 0.49
N ILE A 258 27.66 -8.82 0.33
CA ILE A 258 28.56 -9.97 0.37
C ILE A 258 28.78 -10.46 -1.06
N ASP A 259 30.04 -10.51 -1.46
CA ASP A 259 30.47 -10.84 -2.83
C ASP A 259 30.83 -12.32 -3.03
N SER A 260 30.91 -13.10 -1.93
CA SER A 260 31.28 -14.54 -2.01
C SER A 260 30.65 -15.35 -0.89
N SER A 261 30.49 -16.66 -1.15
CA SER A 261 29.98 -17.62 -0.15
C SER A 261 30.93 -17.82 1.01
N GLU A 262 32.26 -17.63 0.82
CA GLU A 262 33.28 -17.71 1.86
C GLU A 262 33.12 -16.56 2.87
N LYS A 263 32.98 -15.33 2.38
CA LYS A 263 32.64 -14.18 3.24
C LYS A 263 31.29 -14.33 3.93
N ALA A 264 30.32 -14.91 3.23
CA ALA A 264 29.03 -15.24 3.81
C ALA A 264 29.18 -16.17 5.02
N LEU A 265 30.03 -17.17 4.91
CA LEU A 265 30.31 -18.11 6.01
C LEU A 265 30.96 -17.42 7.21
N GLU A 266 31.98 -16.58 6.99
CA GLU A 266 32.63 -15.82 8.05
C GLU A 266 31.67 -14.92 8.81
N VAL A 267 30.77 -14.22 8.08
CA VAL A 267 29.75 -13.36 8.68
C VAL A 267 28.73 -14.22 9.44
N ALA A 268 28.27 -15.31 8.87
CA ALA A 268 27.28 -16.19 9.50
C ALA A 268 27.80 -16.83 10.79
N GLU A 269 29.07 -17.22 10.83
CA GLU A 269 29.71 -17.73 12.05
C GLU A 269 29.80 -16.67 13.15
N ARG A 270 30.09 -15.41 12.78
CA ARG A 270 30.13 -14.30 13.71
C ARG A 270 28.76 -13.92 14.24
N VAL A 271 27.73 -13.94 13.38
CA VAL A 271 26.35 -13.55 13.70
C VAL A 271 25.62 -14.65 14.46
N GLY A 272 25.94 -15.91 14.15
CA GLY A 272 25.29 -17.11 14.69
C GLY A 272 24.03 -17.47 13.93
N TYR A 273 23.89 -18.78 13.65
CA TYR A 273 22.71 -19.35 12.99
C TYR A 273 21.48 -19.36 13.92
N PRO A 274 20.24 -19.31 13.37
CA PRO A 274 19.92 -19.16 11.96
C PRO A 274 20.16 -17.74 11.44
N ILE A 275 20.43 -17.62 10.13
CA ILE A 275 20.60 -16.35 9.42
C ILE A 275 19.62 -16.23 8.26
N LEU A 276 19.46 -15.00 7.77
CA LEU A 276 18.73 -14.67 6.54
C LEU A 276 19.73 -14.19 5.48
N LEU A 277 19.68 -14.79 4.30
CA LEU A 277 20.26 -14.22 3.08
C LEU A 277 19.21 -13.37 2.41
N LYS A 278 19.52 -12.11 2.14
CA LYS A 278 18.57 -11.15 1.58
C LYS A 278 19.14 -10.46 0.34
N ALA A 279 18.34 -10.36 -0.72
CA ALA A 279 18.67 -9.53 -1.87
C ALA A 279 18.59 -8.05 -1.51
N VAL A 280 19.59 -7.26 -1.91
CA VAL A 280 19.64 -5.80 -1.63
C VAL A 280 18.45 -5.05 -2.25
N HIS A 281 18.03 -5.47 -3.45
CA HIS A 281 16.89 -4.90 -4.17
C HIS A 281 15.60 -5.73 -4.03
N GLY A 282 15.58 -6.69 -3.08
CA GLY A 282 14.41 -7.53 -2.81
C GLY A 282 13.29 -6.76 -2.09
N GLY A 283 12.05 -7.18 -2.34
CA GLY A 283 10.86 -6.61 -1.69
C GLY A 283 9.71 -7.63 -1.66
N GLY A 284 8.74 -7.43 -0.76
CA GLY A 284 7.56 -8.28 -0.66
C GLY A 284 7.84 -9.76 -0.32
N GLY A 285 8.91 -10.04 0.43
CA GLY A 285 9.29 -11.40 0.82
C GLY A 285 10.07 -12.19 -0.25
N LYS A 286 10.27 -11.64 -1.45
CA LYS A 286 11.07 -12.28 -2.51
C LYS A 286 12.55 -11.97 -2.34
N GLY A 287 13.42 -12.98 -2.63
CA GLY A 287 14.87 -12.85 -2.47
C GLY A 287 15.33 -12.92 -1.01
N ILE A 288 14.58 -13.63 -0.16
CA ILE A 288 14.92 -13.87 1.24
C ILE A 288 14.92 -15.38 1.48
N VAL A 289 16.05 -15.92 1.97
CA VAL A 289 16.17 -17.33 2.32
C VAL A 289 16.76 -17.48 3.72
N LYS A 290 16.10 -18.32 4.53
CA LYS A 290 16.58 -18.72 5.85
C LYS A 290 17.61 -19.84 5.72
N VAL A 291 18.75 -19.66 6.37
CA VAL A 291 19.80 -20.67 6.48
C VAL A 291 19.94 -21.07 7.94
N GLU A 292 19.64 -22.32 8.22
CA GLU A 292 19.62 -22.81 9.62
C GLU A 292 20.98 -23.35 10.09
N ARG A 293 21.80 -23.83 9.14
CA ARG A 293 23.07 -24.51 9.43
C ARG A 293 24.14 -24.18 8.38
N PRO A 294 25.42 -24.20 8.77
CA PRO A 294 26.54 -23.88 7.87
C PRO A 294 26.56 -24.65 6.54
N GLU A 295 26.16 -25.92 6.59
CA GLU A 295 26.20 -26.81 5.42
C GLU A 295 25.28 -26.37 4.29
N GLN A 296 24.21 -25.62 4.62
CA GLN A 296 23.23 -25.12 3.66
C GLN A 296 23.70 -23.84 2.98
N LEU A 297 24.63 -23.08 3.61
CA LEU A 297 24.89 -21.69 3.24
C LEU A 297 25.40 -21.53 1.82
N HIS A 298 26.37 -22.37 1.40
CA HIS A 298 26.97 -22.26 0.07
C HIS A 298 25.94 -22.46 -1.05
N GLN A 299 25.10 -23.47 -0.94
CA GLN A 299 24.04 -23.75 -1.92
C GLN A 299 23.01 -22.61 -1.93
N GLN A 300 22.54 -22.22 -0.77
CA GLN A 300 21.50 -21.19 -0.63
C GLN A 300 22.00 -19.81 -1.10
N PHE A 301 23.27 -19.47 -0.85
CA PHE A 301 23.86 -18.23 -1.32
C PHE A 301 23.82 -18.11 -2.85
N HIS A 302 24.24 -19.17 -3.56
CA HIS A 302 24.21 -19.18 -5.02
C HIS A 302 22.78 -19.16 -5.58
N GLN A 303 21.88 -19.89 -4.95
CA GLN A 303 20.46 -19.90 -5.34
C GLN A 303 19.85 -18.49 -5.22
N VAL A 304 19.96 -17.85 -4.04
CA VAL A 304 19.39 -16.50 -3.80
C VAL A 304 20.02 -15.46 -4.71
N THR A 305 21.34 -15.55 -4.96
CA THR A 305 22.04 -14.66 -5.90
C THR A 305 21.46 -14.77 -7.32
N ALA A 306 21.21 -15.99 -7.78
CA ALA A 306 20.65 -16.24 -9.11
C ALA A 306 19.18 -15.76 -9.18
N GLU A 307 18.38 -16.06 -8.17
CA GLU A 307 16.99 -15.60 -8.07
C GLU A 307 16.90 -14.07 -8.03
N ALA A 308 17.74 -13.43 -7.20
CA ALA A 308 17.80 -11.97 -7.11
C ALA A 308 18.19 -11.32 -8.45
N LYS A 309 19.18 -11.90 -9.14
CA LYS A 309 19.60 -11.43 -10.46
C LYS A 309 18.50 -11.58 -11.51
N SER A 310 17.76 -12.67 -11.47
CA SER A 310 16.64 -12.93 -12.38
C SER A 310 15.46 -12.01 -12.12
N ALA A 311 15.07 -11.85 -10.84
CA ALA A 311 13.87 -11.12 -10.46
C ALA A 311 14.06 -9.59 -10.43
N PHE A 312 15.25 -9.12 -10.05
CA PHE A 312 15.52 -7.70 -9.78
C PHE A 312 16.64 -7.11 -10.66
N GLY A 313 17.25 -7.93 -11.53
CA GLY A 313 18.37 -7.49 -12.39
C GLY A 313 19.71 -7.33 -11.65
N ASN A 314 19.73 -7.47 -10.32
CA ASN A 314 20.89 -7.35 -9.45
C ASN A 314 20.96 -8.54 -8.49
N GLY A 315 22.13 -9.20 -8.41
CA GLY A 315 22.37 -10.34 -7.55
C GLY A 315 23.07 -10.02 -6.21
N ASP A 316 23.12 -8.77 -5.80
CA ASP A 316 23.74 -8.34 -4.55
C ASP A 316 22.96 -8.88 -3.34
N ILE A 317 23.67 -9.55 -2.44
CA ILE A 317 23.13 -10.22 -1.25
C ILE A 317 23.80 -9.64 0.00
N TYR A 318 23.03 -9.56 1.07
CA TYR A 318 23.51 -9.28 2.42
C TYR A 318 22.99 -10.32 3.42
N ILE A 319 23.61 -10.38 4.60
CA ILE A 319 23.24 -11.31 5.68
C ILE A 319 22.69 -10.53 6.86
N GLU A 320 21.64 -11.07 7.46
CA GLU A 320 21.14 -10.66 8.77
C GLU A 320 20.89 -11.89 9.65
N LYS A 321 20.99 -11.70 10.98
CA LYS A 321 20.53 -12.71 11.93
C LYS A 321 19.03 -12.96 11.74
N CYS A 322 18.64 -14.23 11.72
CA CYS A 322 17.24 -14.60 11.75
C CYS A 322 16.75 -14.55 13.21
N VAL A 323 15.99 -13.54 13.55
CA VAL A 323 15.29 -13.46 14.84
C VAL A 323 14.08 -14.38 14.76
N THR A 324 14.03 -15.42 15.60
CA THR A 324 13.05 -16.51 15.50
C THR A 324 11.76 -16.26 16.28
N SER A 325 11.83 -15.48 17.36
CA SER A 325 10.67 -15.02 18.12
C SER A 325 10.81 -13.53 18.31
N LEU A 326 10.12 -12.77 17.47
CA LEU A 326 10.22 -11.33 17.44
C LEU A 326 8.86 -10.66 17.73
N ARG A 327 8.92 -9.52 18.40
CA ARG A 327 7.81 -8.58 18.45
C ARG A 327 8.13 -7.34 17.65
N HIS A 328 7.11 -6.79 17.04
CA HIS A 328 7.19 -5.57 16.26
C HIS A 328 6.81 -4.38 17.16
N ILE A 329 7.81 -3.65 17.59
CA ILE A 329 7.67 -2.49 18.48
C ILE A 329 7.90 -1.20 17.71
N GLU A 330 7.06 -0.22 17.92
CA GLU A 330 7.11 1.07 17.25
C GLU A 330 7.18 2.22 18.24
N ALA A 331 8.02 3.21 17.93
CA ALA A 331 8.11 4.44 18.70
C ALA A 331 7.57 5.62 17.88
N GLN A 332 6.50 6.25 18.37
CA GLN A 332 5.90 7.42 17.75
C GLN A 332 6.69 8.68 18.09
N ILE A 333 7.19 9.37 17.08
CA ILE A 333 7.89 10.63 17.24
C ILE A 333 7.06 11.81 16.72
N LEU A 334 7.27 12.97 17.37
CA LEU A 334 6.92 14.29 16.90
C LEU A 334 8.16 15.17 17.02
N ARG A 335 8.54 15.88 15.97
CA ARG A 335 9.68 16.80 16.01
C ARG A 335 9.38 18.09 15.26
N ASP A 336 9.68 19.21 15.88
CA ASP A 336 9.51 20.53 15.29
C ASP A 336 10.76 20.98 14.51
N ARG A 337 10.64 22.13 13.85
CA ARG A 337 11.74 22.76 13.11
C ARG A 337 12.83 23.35 14.01
N PHE A 338 12.55 23.53 15.30
CA PHE A 338 13.47 24.10 16.27
C PHE A 338 14.39 23.05 16.89
N GLY A 339 14.15 21.77 16.55
CA GLY A 339 14.94 20.64 17.02
C GLY A 339 14.41 19.98 18.29
N HIS A 340 13.20 20.33 18.74
CA HIS A 340 12.60 19.65 19.88
C HIS A 340 11.98 18.33 19.44
N THR A 341 12.55 17.23 19.89
CA THR A 341 12.05 15.88 19.65
C THR A 341 11.23 15.39 20.83
N ARG A 342 10.06 14.82 20.56
CA ARG A 342 9.21 14.13 21.53
C ARG A 342 8.92 12.73 21.03
N VAL A 343 9.28 11.73 21.80
CA VAL A 343 8.82 10.35 21.60
C VAL A 343 7.63 10.17 22.52
N ILE A 344 6.43 10.08 21.93
CA ILE A 344 5.19 10.24 22.69
C ILE A 344 4.59 8.92 23.17
N GLY A 345 5.01 7.79 22.61
CA GLY A 345 4.51 6.47 23.04
C GLY A 345 5.08 5.35 22.21
N LEU A 346 4.83 4.12 22.68
CA LEU A 346 5.17 2.89 22.00
C LEU A 346 3.92 2.16 21.57
N ARG A 347 4.03 1.43 20.45
CA ARG A 347 3.03 0.48 19.97
C ARG A 347 3.63 -0.90 19.86
N ASP A 348 2.83 -1.91 20.09
CA ASP A 348 3.09 -3.30 19.74
C ASP A 348 2.17 -3.69 18.58
N CYS A 349 2.77 -4.04 17.46
CA CYS A 349 2.09 -4.38 16.23
C CYS A 349 2.39 -5.81 15.79
N SER A 350 2.57 -6.73 16.75
CA SER A 350 3.02 -8.10 16.47
C SER A 350 1.92 -9.01 15.95
N VAL A 351 0.64 -8.69 16.18
CA VAL A 351 -0.46 -9.48 15.61
C VAL A 351 -0.67 -9.11 14.16
N GLN A 352 -0.08 -9.91 13.28
CA GLN A 352 0.01 -9.63 11.85
C GLN A 352 -0.40 -10.84 11.01
N ARG A 353 -0.83 -10.55 9.78
CA ARG A 353 -1.03 -11.52 8.73
C ARG A 353 -0.20 -11.12 7.51
N ASN A 354 0.76 -11.95 7.09
CA ASN A 354 1.63 -11.66 5.94
C ASN A 354 2.22 -10.24 5.98
N ASN A 355 2.72 -9.81 7.15
CA ASN A 355 3.22 -8.46 7.45
C ASN A 355 2.15 -7.34 7.41
N GLN A 356 0.87 -7.68 7.36
CA GLN A 356 -0.23 -6.73 7.58
C GLN A 356 -0.71 -6.79 9.02
N LYS A 357 -0.70 -5.67 9.70
CA LYS A 357 -1.16 -5.52 11.07
C LYS A 357 -2.68 -5.74 11.16
N LEU A 358 -3.14 -6.46 12.16
CA LEU A 358 -4.56 -6.73 12.44
C LEU A 358 -5.04 -6.11 13.74
N LEU A 359 -4.18 -6.18 14.77
CA LEU A 359 -4.40 -5.57 16.07
C LEU A 359 -3.13 -4.83 16.48
N GLU A 360 -3.28 -3.65 17.03
CA GLU A 360 -2.23 -2.82 17.55
C GLU A 360 -2.51 -2.43 19.01
N GLU A 361 -1.50 -2.50 19.82
CA GLU A 361 -1.58 -2.19 21.24
C GLU A 361 -0.67 -1.02 21.62
N SER A 362 -1.10 -0.15 22.53
CA SER A 362 -0.27 0.94 23.08
C SER A 362 -0.42 0.99 24.59
N GLY A 363 0.66 1.39 25.29
CA GLY A 363 0.75 1.24 26.75
C GLY A 363 1.25 -0.16 27.15
N SER A 364 1.87 -0.88 26.22
CA SER A 364 2.34 -2.25 26.40
C SER A 364 3.29 -2.39 27.59
N THR A 365 3.01 -3.35 28.45
CA THR A 365 3.85 -3.74 29.59
C THR A 365 4.81 -4.89 29.25
N LEU A 366 4.87 -5.29 27.98
CA LEU A 366 5.64 -6.46 27.55
C LEU A 366 7.14 -6.20 27.43
N LEU A 367 7.54 -4.93 27.36
CA LEU A 367 8.94 -4.53 27.51
C LEU A 367 9.23 -4.24 28.97
N SER A 368 10.41 -4.64 29.42
CA SER A 368 10.93 -4.15 30.69
C SER A 368 11.08 -2.61 30.64
N GLU A 369 10.96 -1.96 31.78
CA GLU A 369 11.11 -0.50 31.85
C GLU A 369 12.46 -0.02 31.31
N GLN A 370 13.51 -0.81 31.48
CA GLN A 370 14.83 -0.53 30.96
C GLN A 370 14.83 -0.51 29.42
N LEU A 371 14.26 -1.55 28.77
CA LEU A 371 14.15 -1.62 27.32
C LEU A 371 13.23 -0.54 26.76
N ARG A 372 12.15 -0.24 27.47
CA ARG A 372 11.26 0.84 27.11
C ARG A 372 12.01 2.18 27.01
N VAL A 373 12.78 2.52 28.03
CA VAL A 373 13.60 3.74 28.05
C VAL A 373 14.62 3.70 26.91
N GLU A 374 15.23 2.55 26.63
CA GLU A 374 16.19 2.39 25.54
C GLU A 374 15.55 2.62 24.17
N VAL A 375 14.38 2.03 23.88
CA VAL A 375 13.64 2.24 22.62
C VAL A 375 13.32 3.72 22.42
N LEU A 376 12.78 4.40 23.45
CA LEU A 376 12.44 5.82 23.38
C LEU A 376 13.71 6.68 23.11
N ALA A 377 14.82 6.38 23.78
CA ALA A 377 16.07 7.08 23.57
C ALA A 377 16.67 6.84 22.16
N CYS A 378 16.59 5.62 21.66
CA CYS A 378 17.03 5.26 20.31
C CYS A 378 16.20 5.99 19.24
N ALA A 379 14.89 6.03 19.40
CA ALA A 379 14.00 6.72 18.46
C ALA A 379 14.28 8.23 18.40
N ALA A 380 14.50 8.86 19.57
CA ALA A 380 14.87 10.27 19.63
C ALA A 380 16.22 10.55 18.92
N LYS A 381 17.25 9.74 19.18
CA LYS A 381 18.56 9.87 18.51
C LYS A 381 18.45 9.75 16.99
N ILE A 382 17.64 8.84 16.49
CA ILE A 382 17.44 8.67 15.04
C ILE A 382 16.79 9.91 14.46
N ALA A 383 15.69 10.39 15.06
CA ALA A 383 15.00 11.58 14.60
C ALA A 383 15.91 12.83 14.57
N ASP A 384 16.75 12.97 15.60
CA ASP A 384 17.72 14.08 15.68
C ASP A 384 18.82 13.96 14.63
N ALA A 385 19.33 12.75 14.40
CA ALA A 385 20.42 12.51 13.45
C ALA A 385 20.05 12.84 12.00
N VAL A 386 18.77 12.66 11.64
CA VAL A 386 18.28 12.97 10.29
C VAL A 386 17.56 14.33 10.20
N ASP A 387 17.63 15.13 11.25
CA ASP A 387 16.95 16.43 11.36
C ASP A 387 15.48 16.35 10.91
N TYR A 388 14.77 15.36 11.47
CA TYR A 388 13.38 15.06 11.13
C TYR A 388 12.45 16.22 11.46
N ILE A 389 11.35 16.35 10.72
CA ILE A 389 10.27 17.31 11.02
C ILE A 389 8.92 16.62 10.80
N GLY A 390 7.99 16.83 11.71
CA GLY A 390 6.63 16.28 11.65
C GLY A 390 6.44 15.04 12.52
N ALA A 391 5.41 14.27 12.20
CA ALA A 391 5.14 12.97 12.80
C ALA A 391 5.85 11.87 12.01
N GLY A 392 6.50 10.95 12.73
CA GLY A 392 7.14 9.77 12.15
C GLY A 392 7.13 8.61 13.14
N THR A 393 7.49 7.44 12.67
CA THR A 393 7.53 6.23 13.49
C THR A 393 8.85 5.50 13.25
N VAL A 394 9.52 5.18 14.33
CA VAL A 394 10.72 4.32 14.29
C VAL A 394 10.31 2.92 14.70
N GLU A 395 10.53 1.96 13.82
CA GLU A 395 10.18 0.55 14.03
C GLU A 395 11.37 -0.24 14.51
N PHE A 396 11.12 -1.11 15.50
CA PHE A 396 12.12 -1.97 16.12
C PHE A 396 11.68 -3.43 16.13
N ILE A 397 12.63 -4.32 15.97
CA ILE A 397 12.50 -5.73 16.30
C ILE A 397 12.87 -5.89 17.77
N TYR A 398 11.96 -6.41 18.57
CA TYR A 398 12.28 -6.93 19.89
C TYR A 398 12.50 -8.45 19.81
N ASP A 399 13.73 -8.88 20.00
CA ASP A 399 14.13 -10.28 20.07
C ASP A 399 13.83 -10.79 21.47
N VAL A 400 12.71 -11.48 21.63
CA VAL A 400 12.21 -11.95 22.94
C VAL A 400 13.23 -12.86 23.64
N PRO A 401 13.86 -13.87 22.97
CA PRO A 401 14.83 -14.74 23.62
C PRO A 401 16.08 -14.05 24.15
N SER A 402 16.55 -13.00 23.50
CA SER A 402 17.77 -12.29 23.90
C SER A 402 17.50 -11.03 24.72
N ASP A 403 16.22 -10.66 24.91
CA ASP A 403 15.78 -9.42 25.57
C ASP A 403 16.50 -8.18 24.97
N ALA A 404 16.55 -8.10 23.62
CA ALA A 404 17.25 -7.08 22.88
C ALA A 404 16.39 -6.43 21.83
N ILE A 405 16.65 -5.15 21.56
CA ILE A 405 15.98 -4.38 20.51
C ILE A 405 16.94 -4.10 19.35
N TYR A 406 16.39 -4.08 18.15
CA TYR A 406 17.12 -3.73 16.93
C TYR A 406 16.29 -2.80 16.07
N PHE A 407 16.91 -1.74 15.56
CA PHE A 407 16.28 -0.87 14.56
C PHE A 407 15.92 -1.69 13.32
N MET A 408 14.68 -1.52 12.86
CA MET A 408 14.18 -2.15 11.63
C MET A 408 14.09 -1.14 10.49
N GLU A 409 13.29 -0.10 10.68
CA GLU A 409 13.12 0.98 9.71
C GLU A 409 12.50 2.23 10.36
N MET A 410 12.44 3.31 9.61
CA MET A 410 11.71 4.51 10.01
C MET A 410 10.71 4.89 8.93
N ASN A 411 9.44 4.91 9.30
CA ASN A 411 8.38 5.44 8.43
C ASN A 411 8.36 6.96 8.54
N THR A 412 8.65 7.62 7.42
CA THR A 412 8.78 9.08 7.34
C THR A 412 7.45 9.79 7.09
N ARG A 413 6.39 9.25 7.67
CA ARG A 413 4.99 9.67 7.50
C ARG A 413 4.17 9.32 8.74
N LEU A 414 2.92 9.75 8.73
CA LEU A 414 1.91 9.24 9.65
C LEU A 414 1.66 7.75 9.39
N GLN A 415 1.39 6.98 10.44
CA GLN A 415 0.98 5.59 10.32
C GLN A 415 -0.52 5.38 10.55
N VAL A 416 -1.07 4.28 10.03
CA VAL A 416 -2.49 3.92 10.17
C VAL A 416 -2.86 3.83 11.65
N GLU A 417 -2.04 3.16 12.44
CA GLU A 417 -2.19 2.83 13.86
C GLU A 417 -1.84 3.97 14.84
N HIS A 418 -1.63 5.20 14.35
CA HIS A 418 -1.39 6.34 15.25
C HIS A 418 -2.52 6.58 16.28
N PRO A 419 -3.80 6.26 15.98
CA PRO A 419 -4.89 6.53 16.91
C PRO A 419 -4.77 5.77 18.23
N VAL A 420 -4.17 4.56 18.24
CA VAL A 420 -3.99 3.83 19.50
C VAL A 420 -3.00 4.53 20.45
N THR A 421 -2.00 5.24 19.91
CA THR A 421 -1.10 6.08 20.71
C THR A 421 -1.82 7.33 21.22
N GLU A 422 -2.67 7.95 20.40
CA GLU A 422 -3.50 9.10 20.83
C GLU A 422 -4.40 8.72 22.01
N ALA A 423 -4.97 7.48 21.98
CA ALA A 423 -5.87 6.99 23.02
C ALA A 423 -5.20 6.92 24.41
N VAL A 424 -3.91 6.57 24.50
CA VAL A 424 -3.20 6.45 25.78
C VAL A 424 -2.48 7.73 26.20
N THR A 425 -2.15 8.62 25.25
CA THR A 425 -1.38 9.83 25.52
C THR A 425 -2.21 11.10 25.62
N GLY A 426 -3.42 11.08 25.05
CA GLY A 426 -4.25 12.27 24.87
C GLY A 426 -3.67 13.31 23.90
N ILE A 427 -2.56 12.98 23.19
CA ILE A 427 -1.94 13.86 22.20
C ILE A 427 -2.52 13.57 20.82
N ASP A 428 -3.19 14.54 20.22
CA ASP A 428 -3.71 14.46 18.86
C ASP A 428 -2.57 14.67 17.85
N ILE A 429 -2.09 13.58 17.25
CA ILE A 429 -0.91 13.56 16.38
C ILE A 429 -1.17 14.33 15.09
N VAL A 430 -2.35 14.19 14.50
CA VAL A 430 -2.72 14.90 13.26
C VAL A 430 -2.81 16.40 13.51
N LYS A 431 -3.40 16.81 14.62
CA LYS A 431 -3.42 18.23 15.03
C LYS A 431 -1.99 18.77 15.20
N GLN A 432 -1.09 17.98 15.83
CA GLN A 432 0.31 18.39 15.96
C GLN A 432 0.99 18.52 14.60
N GLN A 433 0.68 17.69 13.60
CA GLN A 433 1.22 17.86 12.25
C GLN A 433 0.81 19.21 11.64
N PHE A 434 -0.44 19.64 11.78
CA PHE A 434 -0.89 20.97 11.32
C PHE A 434 -0.23 22.11 12.10
N LEU A 435 -0.05 21.96 13.41
CA LEU A 435 0.62 22.97 14.24
C LEU A 435 2.12 23.10 13.91
N ILE A 436 2.84 21.98 13.76
CA ILE A 436 4.24 21.95 13.33
C ILE A 436 4.38 22.60 11.96
N ALA A 437 3.48 22.27 11.02
CA ALA A 437 3.47 22.88 9.69
C ALA A 437 3.21 24.39 9.74
N SER A 438 2.42 24.86 10.69
CA SER A 438 2.16 26.29 10.94
C SER A 438 3.30 26.97 11.71
N GLY A 439 4.32 26.23 12.14
CA GLY A 439 5.48 26.79 12.81
C GLY A 439 5.47 26.72 14.33
N GLU A 440 4.53 26.00 14.91
CA GLU A 440 4.45 25.80 16.35
C GLU A 440 5.52 24.80 16.85
N SER A 441 5.89 24.97 18.14
CA SER A 441 6.84 24.09 18.79
C SER A 441 6.16 22.97 19.54
N VAL A 442 6.78 21.78 19.55
CA VAL A 442 6.38 20.63 20.38
C VAL A 442 7.10 20.57 21.72
N GLU A 443 7.89 21.60 22.04
CA GLU A 443 8.67 21.65 23.31
C GLU A 443 7.80 21.47 24.55
N HIS A 444 6.59 22.02 24.52
CA HIS A 444 5.62 21.96 25.62
C HIS A 444 4.95 20.62 25.81
N LEU A 445 5.03 19.71 24.82
CA LEU A 445 4.38 18.41 24.91
C LEU A 445 5.08 17.53 25.94
N THR A 446 4.30 17.02 26.86
CA THR A 446 4.73 16.02 27.85
C THR A 446 3.97 14.74 27.55
N ALA A 447 4.67 13.70 27.13
CA ALA A 447 4.07 12.41 26.92
C ALA A 447 3.90 11.67 28.25
N SER A 448 2.68 11.30 28.57
CA SER A 448 2.35 10.42 29.69
C SER A 448 1.31 9.43 29.20
N GLU A 449 1.72 8.19 29.07
CA GLU A 449 0.77 7.12 28.74
C GLU A 449 -0.07 6.78 29.96
N THR A 450 -1.38 6.75 29.81
CA THR A 450 -2.34 6.38 30.87
C THR A 450 -3.24 5.26 30.35
N GLY A 451 -3.41 4.22 31.15
CA GLY A 451 -4.22 3.07 30.75
C GLY A 451 -3.61 2.25 29.63
N TYR A 452 -4.45 1.69 28.80
CA TYR A 452 -4.08 0.80 27.71
C TYR A 452 -4.99 0.99 26.49
N GLY A 453 -4.37 1.15 25.33
CA GLY A 453 -5.06 1.29 24.04
C GLY A 453 -5.01 -0.01 23.25
N LEU A 454 -6.11 -0.36 22.63
CA LEU A 454 -6.20 -1.46 21.66
C LEU A 454 -6.92 -0.98 20.43
N GLU A 455 -6.29 -1.14 19.27
CA GLU A 455 -6.85 -0.87 17.97
C GLU A 455 -7.09 -2.16 17.20
N VAL A 456 -8.23 -2.24 16.54
CA VAL A 456 -8.60 -3.34 15.62
C VAL A 456 -8.82 -2.78 14.24
N ARG A 457 -8.19 -3.40 13.24
CA ARG A 457 -8.49 -3.15 11.83
C ARG A 457 -9.60 -4.05 11.36
N VAL A 458 -10.74 -3.46 11.00
CA VAL A 458 -11.81 -4.17 10.30
C VAL A 458 -11.54 -4.11 8.81
N ASN A 459 -11.26 -5.27 8.24
CA ASN A 459 -10.97 -5.44 6.84
C ASN A 459 -12.14 -6.13 6.12
N ALA A 460 -12.46 -5.67 4.91
CA ALA A 460 -13.43 -6.32 4.03
C ALA A 460 -12.78 -7.55 3.38
N GLU A 461 -12.77 -8.66 4.09
CA GLU A 461 -12.14 -9.92 3.68
C GLU A 461 -12.78 -11.11 4.39
N ARG A 462 -12.72 -12.27 3.74
CA ARG A 462 -13.16 -13.55 4.29
C ARG A 462 -12.02 -14.54 4.35
N CYS A 463 -12.11 -15.44 5.33
CA CYS A 463 -11.23 -16.59 5.45
C CYS A 463 -11.67 -17.69 4.49
N VAL A 464 -10.72 -18.37 3.84
CA VAL A 464 -10.97 -19.53 2.97
C VAL A 464 -9.92 -20.61 3.23
N ILE A 465 -10.28 -21.87 3.02
CA ILE A 465 -9.36 -23.01 3.05
C ILE A 465 -9.11 -23.41 1.60
N ASP A 466 -7.83 -23.49 1.22
CA ASP A 466 -7.45 -23.94 -0.12
C ASP A 466 -7.44 -25.47 -0.23
N SER A 467 -7.12 -26.00 -1.43
CA SER A 467 -7.08 -27.44 -1.71
C SER A 467 -6.03 -28.21 -0.86
N ASP A 468 -5.00 -27.50 -0.39
CA ASP A 468 -3.93 -28.08 0.41
C ASP A 468 -4.26 -28.03 1.93
N GLY A 469 -5.43 -27.48 2.27
CA GLY A 469 -5.90 -27.28 3.65
C GLY A 469 -5.28 -26.05 4.33
N GLU A 470 -4.58 -25.20 3.57
CA GLU A 470 -4.00 -23.97 4.09
C GLU A 470 -5.05 -22.85 4.15
N VAL A 471 -4.94 -22.06 5.21
CA VAL A 471 -5.86 -20.95 5.45
C VAL A 471 -5.35 -19.70 4.75
N SER A 472 -6.17 -19.15 3.88
CA SER A 472 -5.90 -17.89 3.19
C SER A 472 -7.06 -16.89 3.36
N PHE A 473 -6.86 -15.66 2.89
CA PHE A 473 -7.85 -14.60 3.01
C PHE A 473 -8.11 -14.00 1.65
N MET A 474 -9.37 -13.82 1.34
CA MET A 474 -9.84 -13.23 0.09
C MET A 474 -10.52 -11.88 0.35
N PRO A 475 -10.27 -10.88 -0.50
CA PRO A 475 -10.95 -9.61 -0.42
C PRO A 475 -12.44 -9.76 -0.78
N THR A 476 -13.27 -8.97 -0.12
CA THR A 476 -14.73 -8.95 -0.35
C THR A 476 -15.19 -7.53 -0.66
N PRO A 477 -14.84 -6.98 -1.84
CA PRO A 477 -15.39 -5.71 -2.29
C PRO A 477 -16.89 -5.84 -2.51
N GLY A 478 -17.64 -4.78 -2.27
CA GLY A 478 -19.08 -4.84 -2.44
C GLY A 478 -19.79 -3.66 -1.78
N LYS A 479 -21.11 -3.67 -1.90
CA LYS A 479 -21.96 -2.64 -1.31
C LYS A 479 -22.36 -3.01 0.11
N ILE A 480 -22.16 -2.10 1.06
CA ILE A 480 -22.65 -2.24 2.43
C ILE A 480 -24.16 -2.12 2.43
N THR A 481 -24.86 -3.19 2.79
CA THR A 481 -26.34 -3.26 2.82
C THR A 481 -26.94 -2.94 4.16
N LYS A 482 -26.15 -3.14 5.23
CA LYS A 482 -26.52 -2.79 6.59
C LYS A 482 -25.29 -2.39 7.37
N TYR A 483 -25.43 -1.33 8.14
CA TYR A 483 -24.32 -0.76 8.89
C TYR A 483 -24.80 -0.27 10.26
N ARG A 484 -24.11 -0.74 11.31
CA ARG A 484 -24.36 -0.29 12.68
C ARG A 484 -23.06 -0.30 13.48
N LEU A 485 -22.59 0.88 13.83
CA LEU A 485 -21.49 1.13 14.77
C LEU A 485 -22.01 2.06 15.88
N PRO A 486 -22.45 1.53 17.03
CA PRO A 486 -22.96 2.36 18.10
C PRO A 486 -21.89 3.27 18.70
N ALA A 487 -22.19 4.55 18.89
CA ALA A 487 -21.30 5.46 19.58
C ALA A 487 -21.15 5.06 21.05
N ARG A 488 -19.91 5.04 21.55
CA ARG A 488 -19.56 4.80 22.97
C ARG A 488 -18.42 5.74 23.35
N ASP A 489 -18.44 6.28 24.56
CA ASP A 489 -17.47 7.27 25.03
C ASP A 489 -16.04 6.70 25.17
N ASP A 490 -15.91 5.39 25.32
CA ASP A 490 -14.64 4.67 25.45
C ASP A 490 -14.13 4.08 24.12
N VAL A 491 -14.80 4.42 23.00
CA VAL A 491 -14.46 3.88 21.66
C VAL A 491 -14.33 5.04 20.66
N ASP A 492 -13.16 5.21 20.03
CA ASP A 492 -13.00 6.07 18.85
C ASP A 492 -13.16 5.22 17.59
N LEU A 493 -13.88 5.78 16.62
CA LEU A 493 -14.24 5.13 15.37
C LEU A 493 -13.74 5.95 14.18
N ILE A 494 -13.02 5.29 13.30
CA ILE A 494 -12.61 5.86 12.03
C ILE A 494 -13.13 4.94 10.93
N SER A 495 -14.29 5.26 10.37
CA SER A 495 -14.95 4.47 9.34
C SER A 495 -14.96 5.19 8.01
N MET A 496 -14.51 4.51 6.94
CA MET A 496 -14.62 5.00 5.57
C MET A 496 -15.91 4.59 4.87
N VAL A 497 -16.71 3.75 5.52
CA VAL A 497 -17.97 3.20 4.99
C VAL A 497 -19.16 3.60 5.83
N ASP A 498 -20.35 3.53 5.23
CA ASP A 498 -21.65 3.68 5.82
C ASP A 498 -22.66 2.84 5.03
N GLU A 499 -23.89 2.75 5.49
CA GLU A 499 -24.96 2.05 4.77
C GLU A 499 -25.14 2.61 3.36
N GLY A 500 -25.18 1.74 2.38
CA GLY A 500 -25.29 2.09 0.97
C GLY A 500 -23.98 2.43 0.25
N LYS A 501 -22.86 2.64 0.96
CA LYS A 501 -21.54 2.89 0.37
C LYS A 501 -20.95 1.61 -0.20
N THR A 502 -20.02 1.76 -1.15
CA THR A 502 -19.36 0.64 -1.83
C THR A 502 -17.88 0.55 -1.41
N VAL A 503 -17.47 -0.64 -1.01
CA VAL A 503 -16.06 -0.98 -0.80
C VAL A 503 -15.43 -1.32 -2.15
N SER A 504 -14.47 -0.49 -2.58
CA SER A 504 -13.85 -0.60 -3.90
C SER A 504 -12.86 -1.77 -3.98
N PRO A 505 -12.77 -2.50 -5.11
CA PRO A 505 -11.78 -3.55 -5.31
C PRO A 505 -10.35 -3.05 -5.61
N PHE A 506 -10.18 -1.74 -5.85
CA PHE A 506 -8.92 -1.17 -6.35
C PHE A 506 -7.90 -0.82 -5.28
N TYR A 507 -8.30 -0.85 -4.01
CA TYR A 507 -7.47 -0.38 -2.88
C TYR A 507 -7.39 -1.46 -1.81
N ASP A 508 -6.75 -1.16 -0.67
CA ASP A 508 -6.67 -2.08 0.46
C ASP A 508 -8.03 -2.38 1.10
N SER A 509 -8.09 -3.47 1.86
CA SER A 509 -9.34 -3.98 2.45
C SER A 509 -9.77 -3.29 3.75
N LEU A 510 -8.95 -2.38 4.31
CA LEU A 510 -9.27 -1.67 5.55
C LEU A 510 -10.46 -0.73 5.38
N ILE A 511 -11.53 -0.98 6.11
CA ILE A 511 -12.77 -0.17 6.05
C ILE A 511 -13.08 0.58 7.33
N ILE A 512 -12.65 0.07 8.49
CA ILE A 512 -12.88 0.71 9.80
C ILE A 512 -11.69 0.45 10.71
N GLN A 513 -11.31 1.45 11.50
CA GLN A 513 -10.45 1.31 12.68
C GLN A 513 -11.34 1.51 13.91
N ILE A 514 -11.25 0.58 14.85
CA ILE A 514 -11.95 0.62 16.13
C ILE A 514 -10.88 0.72 17.21
N ILE A 515 -10.88 1.79 17.97
CA ILE A 515 -9.91 2.05 19.01
C ILE A 515 -10.62 2.11 20.34
N VAL A 516 -10.16 1.34 21.32
CA VAL A 516 -10.67 1.38 22.69
C VAL A 516 -9.56 1.78 23.65
N HIS A 517 -9.96 2.43 24.74
CA HIS A 517 -9.10 2.76 25.86
C HIS A 517 -9.62 2.07 27.12
N GLY A 518 -8.75 1.33 27.82
CA GLY A 518 -9.04 0.66 29.06
C GLY A 518 -8.09 1.09 30.20
N GLU A 519 -8.43 0.75 31.43
CA GLU A 519 -7.57 0.99 32.59
C GLU A 519 -6.28 0.16 32.53
N ASN A 520 -6.37 -1.02 31.94
CA ASN A 520 -5.27 -1.96 31.72
C ASN A 520 -5.56 -2.82 30.48
N ARG A 521 -4.61 -3.70 30.12
CA ARG A 521 -4.69 -4.51 28.91
C ARG A 521 -5.95 -5.40 28.86
N LEU A 522 -6.28 -6.10 29.93
CA LEU A 522 -7.44 -6.99 29.96
C LEU A 522 -8.75 -6.20 29.88
N ASP A 523 -8.83 -5.05 30.53
CA ASP A 523 -9.99 -4.17 30.44
C ASP A 523 -10.18 -3.64 28.99
N ALA A 524 -9.10 -3.28 28.31
CA ALA A 524 -9.17 -2.88 26.89
C ALA A 524 -9.64 -4.02 25.99
N ILE A 525 -9.14 -5.25 26.21
CA ILE A 525 -9.57 -6.45 25.47
C ILE A 525 -11.07 -6.71 25.70
N ASP A 526 -11.53 -6.68 26.94
CA ASP A 526 -12.94 -6.94 27.31
C ASP A 526 -13.88 -5.85 26.75
N ARG A 527 -13.45 -4.57 26.73
CA ARG A 527 -14.18 -3.48 26.11
C ARG A 527 -14.28 -3.65 24.59
N MET A 528 -13.19 -4.01 23.93
CA MET A 528 -13.18 -4.29 22.50
C MET A 528 -14.10 -5.47 22.17
N GLN A 529 -13.99 -6.57 22.91
CA GLN A 529 -14.85 -7.74 22.73
C GLN A 529 -16.33 -7.37 22.89
N SER A 530 -16.67 -6.66 23.96
CA SER A 530 -18.03 -6.16 24.20
C SER A 530 -18.53 -5.24 23.09
N TYR A 531 -17.66 -4.39 22.54
CA TYR A 531 -18.03 -3.49 21.45
C TYR A 531 -18.30 -4.26 20.16
N LEU A 532 -17.42 -5.19 19.79
CA LEU A 532 -17.55 -5.98 18.56
C LEU A 532 -18.83 -6.84 18.52
N GLU A 533 -19.41 -7.19 19.69
CA GLU A 533 -20.72 -7.85 19.74
C GLU A 533 -21.88 -6.95 19.30
N THR A 534 -21.69 -5.65 19.29
CA THR A 534 -22.71 -4.67 18.89
C THR A 534 -22.59 -4.21 17.43
N VAL A 535 -21.46 -4.53 16.78
CA VAL A 535 -21.16 -4.14 15.41
C VAL A 535 -21.93 -5.01 14.43
N VAL A 536 -22.56 -4.38 13.43
CA VAL A 536 -23.22 -5.08 12.33
C VAL A 536 -22.78 -4.47 11.02
N ILE A 537 -22.22 -5.30 10.14
CA ILE A 537 -21.83 -4.94 8.77
C ILE A 537 -22.30 -6.10 7.87
N GLU A 538 -23.23 -5.80 6.96
CA GLU A 538 -23.72 -6.78 5.98
C GLU A 538 -23.47 -6.27 4.54
N GLY A 539 -23.40 -7.17 3.58
CA GLY A 539 -23.12 -6.91 2.17
C GLY A 539 -21.66 -7.15 1.78
N VAL A 540 -20.75 -7.21 2.75
CA VAL A 540 -19.36 -7.66 2.58
C VAL A 540 -18.99 -8.53 3.78
N SER A 541 -18.11 -9.51 3.57
CA SER A 541 -17.54 -10.27 4.68
C SER A 541 -16.43 -9.45 5.35
N THR A 542 -16.30 -9.59 6.66
CA THR A 542 -15.25 -8.90 7.44
C THR A 542 -14.49 -9.85 8.36
N ASN A 543 -13.32 -9.45 8.78
CA ASN A 543 -12.48 -10.20 9.73
C ASN A 543 -12.94 -10.10 11.19
N ILE A 544 -14.10 -9.51 11.50
CA ILE A 544 -14.59 -9.29 12.87
C ILE A 544 -14.68 -10.60 13.66
N SER A 545 -15.24 -11.68 13.08
CA SER A 545 -15.34 -12.98 13.76
C SER A 545 -13.97 -13.55 14.10
N LEU A 546 -12.97 -13.40 13.24
CA LEU A 546 -11.59 -13.77 13.51
C LEU A 546 -11.03 -12.96 14.70
N VAL A 547 -11.20 -11.66 14.69
CA VAL A 547 -10.72 -10.77 15.76
C VAL A 547 -11.38 -11.13 17.10
N LYS A 548 -12.68 -11.40 17.13
CA LYS A 548 -13.40 -11.84 18.34
C LYS A 548 -12.82 -13.12 18.91
N ARG A 549 -12.46 -14.08 18.07
CA ARG A 549 -11.80 -15.32 18.51
C ARG A 549 -10.38 -15.06 19.02
N ILE A 550 -9.61 -14.16 18.40
CA ILE A 550 -8.28 -13.74 18.88
C ILE A 550 -8.38 -13.10 20.28
N LEU A 551 -9.32 -12.19 20.48
CA LEU A 551 -9.52 -11.49 21.76
C LEU A 551 -9.93 -12.44 22.89
N ASN A 552 -10.49 -13.61 22.57
CA ASN A 552 -10.84 -14.66 23.52
C ASN A 552 -9.74 -15.71 23.72
N ASP A 553 -8.71 -15.69 22.89
CA ASP A 553 -7.60 -16.65 22.97
C ASP A 553 -6.73 -16.40 24.21
N GLU A 554 -6.49 -17.44 24.99
CA GLU A 554 -5.70 -17.35 26.22
C GLU A 554 -4.27 -16.85 25.95
N THR A 555 -3.62 -17.35 24.89
CA THR A 555 -2.27 -16.93 24.50
C THR A 555 -2.21 -15.44 24.20
N PHE A 556 -3.22 -14.90 23.50
CA PHE A 556 -3.31 -13.47 23.23
C PHE A 556 -3.58 -12.69 24.53
N ARG A 557 -4.51 -13.15 25.36
CA ARG A 557 -4.90 -12.48 26.62
C ARG A 557 -3.75 -12.45 27.63
N GLU A 558 -2.93 -13.48 27.68
CA GLU A 558 -1.71 -13.52 28.51
C GLU A 558 -0.56 -12.66 27.96
N GLY A 559 -0.62 -12.27 26.68
CA GLY A 559 0.42 -11.50 26.00
C GLY A 559 1.62 -12.34 25.56
N ASP A 560 1.51 -13.66 25.59
CA ASP A 560 2.56 -14.61 25.16
C ASP A 560 2.48 -14.90 23.66
N TYR A 561 2.75 -13.89 22.85
CA TYR A 561 2.72 -14.01 21.40
C TYR A 561 3.86 -13.23 20.72
N ASP A 562 4.15 -13.61 19.49
CA ASP A 562 5.10 -12.96 18.59
C ASP A 562 4.47 -12.81 17.19
N THR A 563 5.23 -12.33 16.21
CA THR A 563 4.72 -12.16 14.83
C THR A 563 4.30 -13.46 14.14
N THR A 564 4.59 -14.62 14.71
CA THR A 564 4.14 -15.94 14.22
C THR A 564 2.81 -16.41 14.88
N TYR A 565 2.18 -15.55 15.68
CA TYR A 565 0.97 -15.89 16.44
C TYR A 565 -0.18 -16.34 15.55
N LEU A 566 -0.53 -15.57 14.52
CA LEU A 566 -1.74 -15.84 13.73
C LEU A 566 -1.72 -17.19 13.02
N PRO A 567 -0.65 -17.61 12.31
CA PRO A 567 -0.57 -18.96 11.76
C PRO A 567 -0.71 -20.06 12.82
N LYS A 568 -0.07 -19.90 13.98
CA LYS A 568 -0.19 -20.84 15.11
C LYS A 568 -1.61 -20.88 15.65
N PHE A 569 -2.26 -19.73 15.77
CA PHE A 569 -3.65 -19.62 16.21
C PHE A 569 -4.60 -20.34 15.25
N LEU A 570 -4.49 -20.06 13.95
CA LEU A 570 -5.34 -20.67 12.91
C LEU A 570 -5.18 -22.20 12.86
N SER A 571 -3.98 -22.74 13.11
CA SER A 571 -3.74 -24.19 13.09
C SER A 571 -4.41 -24.97 14.24
N ARG A 572 -4.89 -24.29 15.29
CA ARG A 572 -5.48 -24.92 16.48
C ARG A 572 -6.97 -24.66 16.65
N ILE A 573 -7.58 -23.83 15.81
CA ILE A 573 -9.02 -23.55 15.85
C ILE A 573 -9.76 -24.33 14.75
N ASP A 574 -11.07 -24.45 14.93
CA ASP A 574 -11.95 -24.89 13.83
C ASP A 574 -12.15 -23.73 12.84
N VAL A 575 -11.39 -23.79 11.74
CA VAL A 575 -11.42 -22.75 10.69
C VAL A 575 -12.73 -22.82 9.91
N GLN A 576 -13.32 -24.01 9.70
CA GLN A 576 -14.61 -24.10 9.02
C GLN A 576 -15.71 -23.39 9.81
N ALA A 577 -15.76 -23.59 11.13
CA ALA A 577 -16.69 -22.86 11.98
C ALA A 577 -16.45 -21.34 11.95
N LEU A 578 -15.20 -20.88 11.80
CA LEU A 578 -14.89 -19.47 11.61
C LEU A 578 -15.45 -18.94 10.29
N ILE A 579 -15.30 -19.69 9.18
CA ILE A 579 -15.84 -19.33 7.87
C ILE A 579 -17.36 -19.21 7.95
N ASP A 580 -18.03 -20.20 8.55
CA ASP A 580 -19.48 -20.21 8.70
C ASP A 580 -19.98 -18.99 9.50
N GLU A 581 -19.27 -18.58 10.56
CA GLU A 581 -19.57 -17.36 11.33
C GLU A 581 -19.39 -16.07 10.50
N ILE A 582 -18.34 -16.00 9.67
CA ILE A 582 -18.09 -14.85 8.80
C ILE A 582 -19.22 -14.73 7.76
N ASP A 583 -19.58 -15.83 7.14
CA ASP A 583 -20.63 -15.86 6.11
C ASP A 583 -22.02 -15.53 6.70
N GLU A 584 -22.32 -16.01 7.91
CA GLU A 584 -23.56 -15.65 8.60
C GLU A 584 -23.60 -14.15 8.95
N ALA A 585 -22.47 -13.60 9.45
CA ALA A 585 -22.39 -12.22 9.86
C ALA A 585 -22.47 -11.25 8.67
N SER A 586 -22.00 -11.65 7.48
CA SER A 586 -22.03 -10.82 6.26
C SER A 586 -23.44 -10.67 5.66
N GLY A 587 -24.41 -11.49 6.09
CA GLY A 587 -25.72 -11.60 5.46
C GLY A 587 -25.67 -12.22 4.08
N SER A 588 -24.49 -12.62 3.64
CA SER A 588 -24.25 -13.31 2.36
C SER A 588 -24.53 -14.81 2.51
N ARG A 589 -25.77 -15.19 2.70
CA ARG A 589 -26.17 -16.50 2.23
C ARG A 589 -26.20 -16.37 0.71
N GLY A 590 -25.08 -16.73 0.07
CA GLY A 590 -24.95 -16.69 -1.38
C GLY A 590 -26.21 -17.28 -2.00
N ASP A 591 -26.76 -16.61 -2.99
CA ASP A 591 -27.78 -17.24 -3.85
C ASP A 591 -27.20 -18.58 -4.26
N VAL A 592 -27.90 -19.64 -3.83
CA VAL A 592 -27.47 -21.00 -4.04
C VAL A 592 -27.38 -21.22 -5.55
N VAL A 593 -26.19 -21.07 -6.11
CA VAL A 593 -25.97 -21.36 -7.53
C VAL A 593 -26.03 -22.87 -7.72
N ASP A 594 -27.01 -23.32 -8.45
CA ASP A 594 -27.11 -24.71 -8.87
C ASP A 594 -26.32 -24.93 -10.18
N LEU A 595 -25.61 -26.06 -10.28
CA LEU A 595 -24.85 -26.43 -11.48
C LEU A 595 -25.71 -26.39 -12.75
N ASP A 596 -27.00 -26.78 -12.65
CA ASP A 596 -27.92 -26.73 -13.75
C ASP A 596 -28.20 -25.30 -14.24
N SER A 597 -28.16 -24.31 -13.35
CA SER A 597 -28.29 -22.89 -13.72
C SER A 597 -27.11 -22.36 -14.51
N LEU A 598 -25.94 -22.98 -14.36
CA LEU A 598 -24.70 -22.62 -15.08
C LEU A 598 -24.61 -23.34 -16.45
N ARG A 599 -25.47 -24.32 -16.72
CA ARG A 599 -25.49 -25.05 -18.00
C ARG A 599 -25.94 -24.14 -19.14
N ILE A 600 -25.25 -24.22 -20.27
CA ILE A 600 -25.64 -23.53 -21.49
C ILE A 600 -26.76 -24.35 -22.15
N GLU A 601 -27.87 -23.70 -22.42
CA GLU A 601 -29.07 -24.35 -22.99
C GLU A 601 -28.74 -25.07 -24.30
N GLY A 602 -29.11 -26.37 -24.38
CA GLY A 602 -28.86 -27.22 -25.54
C GLY A 602 -27.42 -27.74 -25.68
N SER A 603 -26.57 -27.58 -24.67
CA SER A 603 -25.18 -28.06 -24.67
C SER A 603 -24.80 -28.76 -23.37
N GLN A 604 -23.63 -29.43 -23.36
CA GLN A 604 -23.00 -29.97 -22.15
C GLN A 604 -22.10 -28.93 -21.44
N GLU A 605 -21.95 -27.77 -22.06
CA GLU A 605 -21.07 -26.72 -21.56
C GLU A 605 -21.62 -26.06 -20.29
N LEU A 606 -20.70 -25.71 -19.40
CA LEU A 606 -20.95 -25.00 -18.15
C LEU A 606 -20.28 -23.64 -18.16
N ARG A 607 -20.95 -22.66 -17.59
CA ARG A 607 -20.40 -21.34 -17.35
C ARG A 607 -19.61 -21.35 -16.04
N VAL A 608 -18.42 -20.76 -16.05
CA VAL A 608 -17.62 -20.46 -14.85
C VAL A 608 -17.63 -18.96 -14.66
N LEU A 609 -18.26 -18.53 -13.58
CA LEU A 609 -18.46 -17.12 -13.25
C LEU A 609 -17.41 -16.64 -12.26
N SER A 610 -17.11 -15.34 -12.29
CA SER A 610 -16.22 -14.73 -11.30
C SER A 610 -16.86 -14.76 -9.91
N PRO A 611 -16.16 -15.26 -8.89
CA PRO A 611 -16.68 -15.28 -7.52
C PRO A 611 -16.59 -13.91 -6.83
N SER A 612 -15.90 -12.96 -7.44
CA SER A 612 -15.67 -11.63 -6.87
C SER A 612 -15.33 -10.60 -7.95
N THR A 613 -15.46 -9.34 -7.62
CA THR A 613 -14.95 -8.23 -8.44
C THR A 613 -13.43 -8.13 -8.29
N GLY A 614 -12.71 -7.96 -9.41
CA GLY A 614 -11.25 -7.86 -9.39
C GLY A 614 -10.65 -7.68 -10.77
N VAL A 615 -9.34 -7.84 -10.89
CA VAL A 615 -8.59 -7.86 -12.15
C VAL A 615 -8.16 -9.30 -12.45
N PHE A 616 -8.48 -9.76 -13.65
CA PHE A 616 -8.21 -11.12 -14.09
C PHE A 616 -6.83 -11.27 -14.71
N TYR A 617 -6.00 -12.19 -14.19
CA TYR A 617 -4.69 -12.51 -14.73
C TYR A 617 -4.61 -13.97 -15.16
N ARG A 618 -4.13 -14.19 -16.40
CA ARG A 618 -3.95 -15.53 -16.98
C ARG A 618 -2.63 -16.18 -16.59
N THR A 619 -1.70 -15.42 -16.03
CA THR A 619 -0.32 -15.87 -15.71
C THR A 619 -0.01 -15.61 -14.25
N PRO A 620 0.86 -16.44 -13.61
CA PRO A 620 1.36 -16.18 -12.25
C PRO A 620 2.15 -14.88 -12.14
N SER A 621 2.89 -14.55 -13.20
CA SER A 621 3.64 -13.30 -13.35
C SER A 621 3.76 -12.95 -14.83
N PRO A 622 4.13 -11.69 -15.18
CA PRO A 622 4.24 -11.27 -16.59
C PRO A 622 5.24 -12.08 -17.43
N SER A 623 6.17 -12.80 -16.80
CA SER A 623 7.20 -13.61 -17.47
C SER A 623 6.92 -15.11 -17.50
N GLU A 624 5.85 -15.55 -16.85
CA GLU A 624 5.47 -16.96 -16.75
C GLU A 624 4.39 -17.35 -17.75
N PRO A 625 4.29 -18.67 -18.09
CA PRO A 625 3.26 -19.14 -19.01
C PRO A 625 1.84 -18.98 -18.41
N GLU A 626 0.86 -18.95 -19.28
CA GLU A 626 -0.55 -18.94 -18.90
C GLU A 626 -0.92 -20.25 -18.19
N TYR A 627 -1.76 -20.14 -17.15
CA TYR A 627 -2.25 -21.30 -16.42
C TYR A 627 -3.00 -22.27 -17.33
N VAL A 628 -3.93 -21.75 -18.13
CA VAL A 628 -4.74 -22.52 -19.05
C VAL A 628 -4.94 -21.82 -20.39
N ASN A 629 -5.16 -22.63 -21.42
CA ASN A 629 -5.51 -22.18 -22.78
C ASN A 629 -6.80 -22.84 -23.25
N VAL A 630 -7.38 -22.33 -24.31
CA VAL A 630 -8.52 -23.00 -24.98
C VAL A 630 -8.06 -24.38 -25.44
N GLY A 631 -8.80 -25.42 -25.04
CA GLY A 631 -8.48 -26.83 -25.27
C GLY A 631 -7.72 -27.51 -24.12
N SER A 632 -7.26 -26.77 -23.10
CA SER A 632 -6.68 -27.38 -21.91
C SER A 632 -7.68 -28.25 -21.18
N GLU A 633 -7.23 -29.40 -20.69
CA GLU A 633 -7.97 -30.28 -19.81
C GLU A 633 -7.51 -30.06 -18.39
N VAL A 634 -8.41 -29.78 -17.49
CA VAL A 634 -8.15 -29.36 -16.11
C VAL A 634 -8.92 -30.22 -15.11
N GLU A 635 -8.33 -30.41 -13.93
CA GLU A 635 -9.01 -30.93 -12.75
C GLU A 635 -9.63 -29.80 -11.94
N VAL A 636 -10.54 -30.09 -11.03
CA VAL A 636 -11.27 -29.05 -10.28
C VAL A 636 -10.39 -28.22 -9.35
N ASP A 637 -9.27 -28.76 -8.90
CA ASP A 637 -8.29 -28.16 -8.00
C ASP A 637 -7.13 -27.44 -8.72
N GLU A 638 -7.07 -27.51 -10.07
CA GLU A 638 -6.06 -26.79 -10.83
C GLU A 638 -6.36 -25.29 -10.89
N VAL A 639 -5.29 -24.47 -10.82
CA VAL A 639 -5.41 -23.02 -10.94
C VAL A 639 -5.71 -22.64 -12.39
N LEU A 640 -6.82 -21.97 -12.62
CA LEU A 640 -7.24 -21.50 -13.94
C LEU A 640 -6.80 -20.07 -14.25
N CYS A 641 -6.75 -19.23 -13.23
CA CYS A 641 -6.33 -17.83 -13.32
C CYS A 641 -6.03 -17.29 -11.92
N VAL A 642 -5.58 -16.05 -11.86
CA VAL A 642 -5.50 -15.29 -10.61
C VAL A 642 -6.45 -14.10 -10.71
N LEU A 643 -7.23 -13.88 -9.67
CA LEU A 643 -8.03 -12.66 -9.49
C LEU A 643 -7.32 -11.75 -8.49
N GLU A 644 -7.01 -10.51 -8.90
CA GLU A 644 -6.48 -9.50 -8.02
C GLU A 644 -7.61 -8.56 -7.58
N ALA A 645 -7.82 -8.48 -6.29
CA ALA A 645 -8.65 -7.44 -5.70
C ALA A 645 -7.99 -6.94 -4.42
N MET A 646 -8.07 -5.64 -4.13
CA MET A 646 -7.53 -5.02 -2.91
C MET A 646 -6.04 -5.36 -2.68
N LYS A 647 -5.24 -5.46 -3.76
CA LYS A 647 -3.81 -5.84 -3.74
C LYS A 647 -3.54 -7.27 -3.25
N MET A 648 -4.57 -8.10 -3.19
CA MET A 648 -4.44 -9.53 -2.89
C MET A 648 -4.66 -10.34 -4.16
N PHE A 649 -3.76 -11.28 -4.42
CA PHE A 649 -3.77 -12.18 -5.57
C PHE A 649 -4.34 -13.52 -5.13
N ALA A 650 -5.56 -13.83 -5.55
CA ALA A 650 -6.26 -15.07 -5.21
C ALA A 650 -6.21 -16.05 -6.40
N PRO A 651 -5.53 -17.21 -6.26
CA PRO A 651 -5.61 -18.26 -7.26
C PRO A 651 -7.06 -18.76 -7.38
N PHE A 652 -7.61 -18.74 -8.59
CA PHE A 652 -8.96 -19.20 -8.86
C PHE A 652 -8.94 -20.62 -9.39
N ARG A 653 -9.77 -21.48 -8.78
CA ARG A 653 -9.97 -22.90 -9.13
C ARG A 653 -11.48 -23.17 -9.25
N LEU A 654 -11.86 -24.26 -9.88
CA LEU A 654 -13.29 -24.66 -9.90
C LEU A 654 -13.79 -25.00 -8.47
N THR A 655 -12.92 -25.51 -7.61
CA THR A 655 -13.20 -25.71 -6.18
C THR A 655 -13.48 -24.42 -5.42
N SER A 656 -13.04 -23.27 -5.93
CA SER A 656 -13.35 -21.97 -5.34
C SER A 656 -14.82 -21.54 -5.54
N CYS A 657 -15.57 -22.26 -6.37
CA CYS A 657 -16.99 -22.03 -6.63
C CYS A 657 -17.83 -22.90 -5.70
N ALA A 658 -18.44 -22.32 -4.67
CA ALA A 658 -19.31 -23.04 -3.73
C ALA A 658 -20.75 -23.10 -4.25
N GLY A 659 -21.37 -24.28 -4.13
CA GLY A 659 -22.81 -24.49 -4.35
C GLY A 659 -23.53 -24.74 -3.01
N ALA A 660 -24.86 -24.91 -3.07
CA ALA A 660 -25.74 -25.12 -1.91
C ALA A 660 -25.38 -26.31 -1.01
N SER A 661 -24.70 -27.30 -1.56
CA SER A 661 -24.42 -28.59 -0.90
C SER A 661 -22.93 -28.92 -0.84
N GLY A 662 -22.04 -27.95 -1.09
CA GLY A 662 -20.59 -28.15 -1.18
C GLY A 662 -20.02 -27.64 -2.50
N ALA A 663 -18.96 -28.28 -3.01
CA ALA A 663 -18.33 -27.88 -4.27
C ALA A 663 -19.34 -27.90 -5.43
N LEU A 664 -19.41 -26.78 -6.16
CA LEU A 664 -20.31 -26.62 -7.30
C LEU A 664 -19.94 -27.57 -8.46
N TYR A 665 -18.65 -27.84 -8.63
CA TYR A 665 -18.13 -28.78 -9.63
C TYR A 665 -17.66 -30.05 -8.92
N PRO A 666 -18.21 -31.25 -9.30
CA PRO A 666 -17.93 -32.49 -8.58
C PRO A 666 -16.44 -32.89 -8.62
N ASP A 667 -15.92 -33.31 -7.48
CA ASP A 667 -14.56 -33.84 -7.36
C ASP A 667 -14.33 -35.08 -8.25
N GLY A 668 -13.13 -35.20 -8.79
CA GLY A 668 -12.73 -36.33 -9.65
C GLY A 668 -13.24 -36.22 -11.09
N HIS A 669 -13.90 -35.11 -11.46
CA HIS A 669 -14.23 -34.83 -12.84
C HIS A 669 -13.13 -33.95 -13.49
N ARG A 670 -12.87 -34.22 -14.77
CA ARG A 670 -12.03 -33.39 -15.63
C ARG A 670 -12.89 -32.56 -16.55
N TYR A 671 -12.42 -31.37 -16.85
CA TYR A 671 -13.12 -30.42 -17.69
C TYR A 671 -12.20 -29.94 -18.80
N ARG A 672 -12.74 -29.67 -19.99
CA ARG A 672 -12.02 -29.02 -21.08
C ARG A 672 -12.42 -27.55 -21.14
N ILE A 673 -11.44 -26.67 -21.25
CA ILE A 673 -11.66 -25.23 -21.45
C ILE A 673 -12.06 -25.00 -22.90
N ASN A 674 -13.31 -24.68 -23.15
CA ASN A 674 -13.82 -24.43 -24.51
C ASN A 674 -13.69 -22.96 -24.90
N ARG A 675 -13.82 -22.04 -23.94
CA ARG A 675 -13.66 -20.59 -24.17
C ARG A 675 -13.10 -19.89 -22.93
N ILE A 676 -12.32 -18.83 -23.17
CA ILE A 676 -11.87 -17.85 -22.17
C ILE A 676 -12.46 -16.51 -22.61
N ASN A 677 -13.35 -15.93 -21.79
CA ASN A 677 -14.11 -14.74 -22.18
C ASN A 677 -13.49 -13.43 -21.70
N VAL A 678 -12.42 -13.50 -20.94
CA VAL A 678 -11.77 -12.34 -20.31
C VAL A 678 -10.32 -12.25 -20.77
N SER A 679 -9.85 -11.04 -21.05
CA SER A 679 -8.48 -10.76 -21.41
C SER A 679 -7.59 -10.61 -20.17
N ASN A 680 -6.28 -10.89 -20.30
CA ASN A 680 -5.32 -10.67 -19.24
C ASN A 680 -5.28 -9.17 -18.83
N GLY A 681 -5.35 -8.88 -17.54
CA GLY A 681 -5.41 -7.51 -17.01
C GLY A 681 -6.80 -6.85 -17.11
N GLN A 682 -7.84 -7.58 -17.53
CA GLN A 682 -9.19 -7.07 -17.62
C GLN A 682 -9.88 -7.08 -16.27
N GLN A 683 -10.58 -5.98 -15.96
CA GLN A 683 -11.47 -5.92 -14.80
C GLN A 683 -12.70 -6.81 -15.03
N VAL A 684 -13.09 -7.55 -14.00
CA VAL A 684 -14.28 -8.36 -13.92
C VAL A 684 -15.09 -8.00 -12.68
N ASN A 685 -16.40 -8.18 -12.75
CA ASN A 685 -17.30 -8.09 -11.61
C ASN A 685 -17.72 -9.47 -11.15
N GLU A 686 -18.18 -9.58 -9.93
CA GLU A 686 -18.84 -10.79 -9.45
C GLU A 686 -19.97 -11.20 -10.41
N GLY A 687 -20.00 -12.47 -10.78
CA GLY A 687 -20.96 -13.01 -11.75
C GLY A 687 -20.56 -12.86 -13.22
N ASP A 688 -19.48 -12.16 -13.56
CA ASP A 688 -19.00 -12.09 -14.95
C ASP A 688 -18.49 -13.45 -15.44
N LEU A 689 -18.74 -13.77 -16.71
CA LEU A 689 -18.35 -15.03 -17.32
C LEU A 689 -16.84 -15.05 -17.58
N LEU A 690 -16.10 -15.90 -16.85
CA LEU A 690 -14.66 -16.09 -17.03
C LEU A 690 -14.36 -17.16 -18.09
N PHE A 691 -14.91 -18.36 -17.90
CA PHE A 691 -14.65 -19.52 -18.76
C PHE A 691 -15.94 -20.21 -19.16
N VAL A 692 -15.88 -20.91 -20.29
CA VAL A 692 -16.85 -21.95 -20.66
C VAL A 692 -16.10 -23.27 -20.69
N ILE A 693 -16.58 -24.24 -19.91
CA ILE A 693 -15.98 -25.55 -19.75
C ILE A 693 -16.96 -26.67 -20.17
N GLU A 694 -16.42 -27.82 -20.53
CA GLU A 694 -17.19 -29.02 -20.87
C GLU A 694 -16.69 -30.18 -20.02
N PRO A 695 -17.59 -30.92 -19.34
CA PRO A 695 -17.20 -32.11 -18.58
C PRO A 695 -16.69 -33.21 -19.50
N LEU A 696 -15.54 -33.79 -19.19
CA LEU A 696 -14.98 -34.95 -19.88
C LEU A 696 -15.54 -36.20 -19.24
N VAL A 697 -16.39 -36.91 -19.97
CA VAL A 697 -16.97 -38.19 -19.50
C VAL A 697 -15.84 -39.23 -19.38
N SER A 698 -15.60 -39.75 -18.18
CA SER A 698 -14.70 -40.91 -18.03
C SER A 698 -15.28 -42.11 -18.77
N GLU A 699 -14.49 -42.74 -19.62
CA GLU A 699 -14.89 -43.93 -20.41
C GLU A 699 -15.34 -45.16 -19.56
N SER A 700 -15.39 -45.04 -18.22
CA SER A 700 -15.70 -46.11 -17.30
C SER A 700 -17.21 -46.38 -17.04
N MET A 701 -18.13 -45.61 -17.61
CA MET A 701 -19.59 -45.78 -17.40
C MET A 701 -20.36 -46.29 -18.63
N THR A 702 -19.71 -46.74 -19.70
CA THR A 702 -20.41 -47.32 -20.86
C THR A 702 -20.35 -48.85 -20.93
N ALA A 703 -20.07 -49.51 -19.81
CA ALA A 703 -20.09 -50.97 -19.72
C ALA A 703 -20.86 -51.46 -18.49
N SER A 704 -22.18 -51.37 -18.50
CA SER A 704 -23.08 -52.25 -17.77
C SER A 704 -24.50 -52.18 -18.34
#